data_1f94a5c38204f99be3baf3f29d6a96ba
#
_entry.id   1f94a5c38204f99be3baf3f29d6a96ba
#
_cell.length_a   1.000
_cell.length_b   1.000
_cell.length_c   1.000
_cell.angle_alpha   90.00
_cell.angle_beta   90.00
_cell.angle_gamma   90.00
#
_symmetry.space_group_name_H-M   'P 1'
#
loop_
_entity.id
_entity.type
_entity.pdbx_description
1 polymer ?
#
loop_
_entity_poly.entity_id
_entity_poly.type
_entity_poly.pdbx_seq_one_letter_code
_entity_poly.pdbx_strand_id
1 'polypeptide(L)'
;MTEKVKQSAAPVTGNDEIDIGSLVATVVEARWWVLGITTAFALCAAVYTLFATPIYSADALVQIEQNTGNSLVQDIGSALSNKPPASEAEIQLIQSRLVLGKTVDDLNLDIAVTKDTFPIFGAGWDRLMGRQNETVNVTTFTLPKAMNEQTFTLNVLNDKSYQLVSDGGFSARGQVGKVLEHDGVTMLVEAIHASPESQFTVSKFSTLGMINTLQNNLMVTETGKDTGVLSLTFTGEDREQIRQILDSITRNYLQQNVERKSEEAAKSLAFLAKQLPEVRNRLDVAENKLNAFRQDKDSVDLPLEAKAVLDSMVNIDAQLNELTFKEAEISKLFTKAHPAYRTLLEKRQALEDEKSKLNGRVTAMPKTQQEIVRLTRDVESGQQVYMQLLNKQQELKITEASTVGDVRIVDPAIAQPGVLKPKTALIILGSIILGLMLSVVGVLLRSLFNRGIESPQALEEHGISVYASIPLSEWQKARDNVQTIKGVKRYKQSQLLAVGNPTDLAIEAVRSLRTSLHFAMMQARNNVLMLTGVSPSIGKTFVCANLAAVISQTNKRVLLIDCDMRKGYTHELLGTNNVNGLSEILIGKGDISSSAKPTSIPHFDLIPRGQVPPNPSELLMSERFGELIAWASSHYDLVLIDTPPILAVTDAAIVGRHVGTTLMVARYAVNTLKEVETSLSRFEQNGIQVKGVILNSIFRRASGYQDYGYYEYEYTSDAK
;
A
#
# COMPACT_ATOMS: atom_id res chain seq x y z
N MET A 1 -6.53 77.30 -7.36
CA MET A 1 -7.31 76.28 -8.08
C MET A 1 -6.32 75.47 -8.89
N THR A 2 -5.87 74.36 -8.39
CA THR A 2 -5.04 73.39 -9.11
C THR A 2 -5.58 72.03 -8.78
N GLU A 3 -6.21 71.40 -9.77
CA GLU A 3 -6.85 70.10 -9.76
C GLU A 3 -5.80 68.98 -9.56
N LYS A 4 -5.99 68.18 -8.52
CA LYS A 4 -5.26 66.92 -8.32
C LYS A 4 -5.90 65.85 -9.16
N VAL A 5 -5.22 65.48 -10.23
CA VAL A 5 -5.55 64.27 -11.01
C VAL A 5 -5.23 63.05 -10.17
N LYS A 6 -6.25 62.36 -9.65
CA LYS A 6 -6.16 61.02 -9.10
C LYS A 6 -5.99 60.04 -10.26
N GLN A 7 -4.79 59.50 -10.46
CA GLN A 7 -4.60 58.30 -11.25
C GLN A 7 -5.17 57.10 -10.44
N SER A 8 -6.26 56.56 -10.96
CA SER A 8 -6.85 55.30 -10.52
C SER A 8 -5.91 54.16 -10.96
N ALA A 9 -5.29 53.52 -9.99
CA ALA A 9 -4.58 52.28 -10.22
C ALA A 9 -5.63 51.18 -10.56
N ALA A 10 -5.52 50.61 -11.74
CA ALA A 10 -6.28 49.45 -12.12
C ALA A 10 -5.88 48.24 -11.22
N PRO A 11 -6.83 47.37 -10.82
CA PRO A 11 -6.47 46.19 -10.05
C PRO A 11 -5.68 45.23 -10.96
N VAL A 12 -4.46 44.94 -10.59
CA VAL A 12 -3.65 43.89 -11.18
C VAL A 12 -4.32 42.56 -10.78
N THR A 13 -5.03 41.96 -11.70
CA THR A 13 -5.45 40.57 -11.60
C THR A 13 -4.20 39.72 -11.74
N GLY A 14 -3.64 39.31 -10.61
CA GLY A 14 -2.61 38.28 -10.58
C GLY A 14 -3.23 37.01 -11.16
N ASN A 15 -2.82 36.63 -12.37
CA ASN A 15 -3.00 35.27 -12.85
C ASN A 15 -2.12 34.38 -11.96
N ASP A 16 -2.73 33.72 -10.99
CA ASP A 16 -2.14 32.57 -10.28
C ASP A 16 -2.05 31.37 -11.24
N GLU A 17 -1.36 31.54 -12.37
CA GLU A 17 -0.99 30.40 -13.21
C GLU A 17 0.12 29.64 -12.49
N ILE A 18 -0.21 28.42 -12.03
CA ILE A 18 0.78 27.51 -11.44
C ILE A 18 1.77 27.17 -12.55
N ASP A 19 2.94 27.76 -12.50
CA ASP A 19 4.04 27.47 -13.44
C ASP A 19 4.54 26.03 -13.21
N ILE A 20 4.03 25.11 -14.06
CA ILE A 20 4.42 23.71 -14.05
C ILE A 20 5.92 23.55 -14.29
N GLY A 21 6.54 24.46 -15.07
CA GLY A 21 7.97 24.44 -15.34
C GLY A 21 8.81 24.64 -14.07
N SER A 22 8.40 25.56 -13.20
CA SER A 22 9.08 25.82 -11.93
C SER A 22 8.92 24.66 -10.94
N LEU A 23 7.76 23.98 -10.94
CA LEU A 23 7.54 22.80 -10.11
C LEU A 23 8.43 21.62 -10.55
N VAL A 24 8.52 21.37 -11.85
CA VAL A 24 9.39 20.33 -12.40
C VAL A 24 10.86 20.63 -12.09
N ALA A 25 11.30 21.88 -12.26
CA ALA A 25 12.67 22.29 -11.94
C ALA A 25 13.02 22.06 -10.47
N THR A 26 12.10 22.36 -9.56
CA THR A 26 12.28 22.13 -8.11
C THR A 26 12.46 20.63 -7.79
N VAL A 27 11.68 19.77 -8.44
CA VAL A 27 11.80 18.33 -8.28
C VAL A 27 13.11 17.79 -8.85
N VAL A 28 13.54 18.29 -10.02
CA VAL A 28 14.81 17.90 -10.67
C VAL A 28 16.02 18.36 -9.84
N GLU A 29 15.96 19.53 -9.22
CA GLU A 29 17.00 20.00 -8.30
C GLU A 29 17.11 19.11 -7.07
N ALA A 30 15.98 18.64 -6.55
CA ALA A 30 15.90 17.72 -5.42
C ALA A 30 16.01 16.23 -5.79
N ARG A 31 16.42 15.88 -7.03
CA ARG A 31 16.44 14.50 -7.56
C ARG A 31 17.11 13.47 -6.64
N TRP A 32 18.16 13.85 -5.94
CA TRP A 32 18.85 12.95 -5.01
C TRP A 32 18.02 12.66 -3.74
N TRP A 33 17.23 13.63 -3.28
CA TRP A 33 16.28 13.43 -2.19
C TRP A 33 15.12 12.52 -2.63
N VAL A 34 14.57 12.77 -3.83
CA VAL A 34 13.51 11.94 -4.41
C VAL A 34 14.00 10.51 -4.60
N LEU A 35 15.18 10.32 -5.18
CA LEU A 35 15.78 9.00 -5.37
C LEU A 35 16.05 8.30 -4.04
N GLY A 36 16.60 9.02 -3.05
CA GLY A 36 16.91 8.46 -1.73
C GLY A 36 15.67 7.96 -1.00
N ILE A 37 14.59 8.77 -0.96
CA ILE A 37 13.34 8.39 -0.31
C ILE A 37 12.69 7.20 -1.05
N THR A 38 12.61 7.27 -2.38
CA THR A 38 12.03 6.18 -3.20
C THR A 38 12.79 4.86 -3.01
N THR A 39 14.13 4.93 -2.98
CA THR A 39 14.98 3.75 -2.73
C THR A 39 14.77 3.20 -1.32
N ALA A 40 14.62 4.07 -0.31
CA ALA A 40 14.34 3.64 1.06
C ALA A 40 13.00 2.88 1.16
N PHE A 41 11.93 3.38 0.51
CA PHE A 41 10.64 2.70 0.44
C PHE A 41 10.74 1.34 -0.27
N ALA A 42 11.45 1.27 -1.41
CA ALA A 42 11.68 0.02 -2.13
C ALA A 42 12.46 -1.00 -1.29
N LEU A 43 13.46 -0.54 -0.55
CA LEU A 43 14.27 -1.39 0.32
C LEU A 43 13.46 -1.90 1.52
N CYS A 44 12.64 -1.05 2.14
CA CYS A 44 11.71 -1.48 3.19
C CYS A 44 10.72 -2.54 2.69
N ALA A 45 10.16 -2.37 1.47
CA ALA A 45 9.27 -3.36 0.87
C ALA A 45 10.00 -4.67 0.54
N ALA A 46 11.24 -4.61 0.04
CA ALA A 46 12.07 -5.79 -0.21
C ALA A 46 12.39 -6.54 1.08
N VAL A 47 12.73 -5.83 2.15
CA VAL A 47 12.94 -6.42 3.48
C VAL A 47 11.65 -7.06 3.99
N TYR A 48 10.52 -6.36 3.90
CA TYR A 48 9.23 -6.92 4.29
C TYR A 48 8.90 -8.21 3.53
N THR A 49 9.05 -8.22 2.19
CA THR A 49 8.74 -9.41 1.38
C THR A 49 9.71 -10.57 1.63
N LEU A 50 10.93 -10.29 2.05
CA LEU A 50 11.92 -11.30 2.41
C LEU A 50 11.57 -11.99 3.74
N PHE A 51 11.03 -11.23 4.71
CA PHE A 51 10.70 -11.74 6.03
C PHE A 51 9.24 -12.21 6.17
N ALA A 52 8.33 -11.78 5.28
CA ALA A 52 6.94 -12.21 5.30
C ALA A 52 6.80 -13.72 5.07
N THR A 53 5.88 -14.37 5.79
CA THR A 53 5.60 -15.80 5.65
C THR A 53 4.97 -16.08 4.28
N PRO A 54 5.53 -17.00 3.46
CA PRO A 54 4.95 -17.35 2.18
C PRO A 54 3.69 -18.20 2.40
N ILE A 55 2.61 -17.83 1.72
CA ILE A 55 1.38 -18.61 1.67
C ILE A 55 1.33 -19.32 0.32
N TYR A 56 1.12 -20.61 0.37
CA TYR A 56 0.96 -21.49 -0.79
C TYR A 56 -0.50 -21.84 -1.00
N SER A 57 -0.84 -22.41 -2.15
CA SER A 57 -2.13 -22.99 -2.44
C SER A 57 -1.98 -24.44 -2.89
N ALA A 58 -2.94 -25.27 -2.49
CA ALA A 58 -3.15 -26.59 -3.08
C ALA A 58 -4.52 -26.58 -3.77
N ASP A 59 -4.64 -27.26 -4.89
CA ASP A 59 -5.86 -27.39 -5.67
C ASP A 59 -6.18 -28.86 -5.94
N ALA A 60 -7.49 -29.15 -6.04
CA ALA A 60 -8.05 -30.42 -6.40
C ALA A 60 -9.31 -30.21 -7.24
N LEU A 61 -9.60 -31.16 -8.15
CA LEU A 61 -10.79 -31.14 -8.97
C LEU A 61 -11.68 -32.36 -8.66
N VAL A 62 -12.94 -32.07 -8.39
CA VAL A 62 -13.96 -33.06 -8.09
C VAL A 62 -15.12 -32.89 -9.06
N GLN A 63 -15.54 -33.98 -9.71
CA GLN A 63 -16.68 -33.99 -10.61
C GLN A 63 -17.87 -34.69 -9.95
N ILE A 64 -19.02 -34.03 -10.03
CA ILE A 64 -20.32 -34.61 -9.62
C ILE A 64 -20.95 -35.19 -10.87
N GLU A 65 -21.11 -36.53 -10.91
CA GLU A 65 -21.78 -37.22 -12.00
C GLU A 65 -23.30 -37.09 -11.83
N GLN A 66 -23.93 -36.37 -12.75
CA GLN A 66 -25.40 -36.36 -12.80
C GLN A 66 -25.89 -37.66 -13.37
N ASN A 67 -26.60 -38.44 -12.56
CA ASN A 67 -27.22 -39.67 -13.01
C ASN A 67 -28.33 -39.36 -14.03
N THR A 68 -28.02 -39.50 -15.32
CA THR A 68 -28.94 -39.27 -16.45
C THR A 68 -30.02 -40.37 -16.59
N GLY A 69 -30.12 -41.27 -15.61
CA GLY A 69 -30.98 -42.44 -15.68
C GLY A 69 -32.50 -42.22 -15.70
N ASN A 70 -33.03 -41.01 -15.47
CA ASN A 70 -34.46 -40.68 -15.52
C ASN A 70 -34.74 -39.23 -15.93
N SER A 71 -34.24 -38.82 -17.09
CA SER A 71 -34.19 -37.42 -17.51
C SER A 71 -35.55 -36.76 -17.82
N LEU A 72 -36.60 -37.52 -18.16
CA LEU A 72 -37.88 -36.92 -18.61
C LEU A 72 -38.66 -36.14 -17.51
N VAL A 73 -38.45 -36.45 -16.23
CA VAL A 73 -39.10 -35.74 -15.12
C VAL A 73 -38.19 -34.63 -14.58
N GLN A 74 -36.88 -34.80 -14.72
CA GLN A 74 -35.87 -33.81 -14.31
C GLN A 74 -35.80 -32.63 -15.27
N ASP A 75 -35.95 -32.86 -16.58
CA ASP A 75 -35.98 -31.82 -17.62
C ASP A 75 -37.20 -30.88 -17.50
N ILE A 76 -38.36 -31.42 -17.09
CA ILE A 76 -39.58 -30.63 -16.88
C ILE A 76 -39.49 -29.87 -15.54
N GLY A 77 -38.84 -30.44 -14.53
CA GLY A 77 -38.63 -29.81 -13.21
C GLY A 77 -37.58 -28.73 -13.23
N SER A 78 -36.52 -28.88 -14.01
CA SER A 78 -35.42 -27.92 -14.09
C SER A 78 -35.77 -26.65 -14.91
N ALA A 79 -36.66 -26.82 -15.90
CA ALA A 79 -37.12 -25.67 -16.71
C ALA A 79 -38.13 -24.78 -15.99
N LEU A 80 -38.73 -25.22 -14.88
CA LEU A 80 -39.79 -24.51 -14.16
C LEU A 80 -39.46 -24.14 -12.70
N SER A 81 -38.33 -24.55 -12.16
CA SER A 81 -37.95 -24.21 -10.78
C SER A 81 -36.59 -23.51 -10.71
N ASN A 82 -36.54 -22.37 -10.04
CA ASN A 82 -35.32 -21.76 -9.50
C ASN A 82 -34.72 -22.68 -8.42
N LYS A 83 -34.35 -23.90 -8.74
CA LYS A 83 -33.53 -24.70 -7.84
C LYS A 83 -32.11 -24.19 -7.90
N PRO A 84 -31.45 -23.95 -6.75
CA PRO A 84 -30.01 -23.75 -6.76
C PRO A 84 -29.36 -24.92 -7.53
N PRO A 85 -28.31 -24.67 -8.30
CA PRO A 85 -27.55 -25.69 -9.00
C PRO A 85 -27.22 -26.85 -8.03
N ALA A 86 -27.26 -28.09 -8.47
CA ALA A 86 -26.89 -29.23 -7.63
C ALA A 86 -25.49 -29.07 -7.02
N SER A 87 -24.60 -28.38 -7.71
CA SER A 87 -23.26 -27.98 -7.28
C SER A 87 -23.24 -27.12 -6.02
N GLU A 88 -24.20 -26.21 -5.82
CA GLU A 88 -24.24 -25.34 -4.64
C GLU A 88 -24.51 -26.11 -3.34
N ALA A 89 -25.39 -27.11 -3.40
CA ALA A 89 -25.64 -27.98 -2.26
C ALA A 89 -24.40 -28.83 -1.91
N GLU A 90 -23.72 -29.37 -2.91
CA GLU A 90 -22.51 -30.17 -2.70
C GLU A 90 -21.32 -29.31 -2.20
N ILE A 91 -21.20 -28.05 -2.61
CA ILE A 91 -20.23 -27.10 -2.03
C ILE A 91 -20.44 -26.98 -0.52
N GLN A 92 -21.68 -26.82 -0.06
CA GLN A 92 -21.98 -26.74 1.36
C GLN A 92 -21.71 -28.05 2.11
N LEU A 93 -21.90 -29.20 1.45
CA LEU A 93 -21.56 -30.49 2.02
C LEU A 93 -20.06 -30.68 2.22
N ILE A 94 -19.24 -30.27 1.25
CA ILE A 94 -17.76 -30.28 1.37
C ILE A 94 -17.32 -29.41 2.53
N GLN A 95 -17.93 -28.24 2.71
CA GLN A 95 -17.63 -27.30 3.79
C GLN A 95 -18.32 -27.65 5.12
N SER A 96 -19.04 -28.77 5.18
CA SER A 96 -19.79 -29.18 6.36
C SER A 96 -18.87 -29.57 7.53
N ARG A 97 -19.41 -29.44 8.75
CA ARG A 97 -18.71 -29.91 9.96
C ARG A 97 -18.43 -31.40 9.97
N LEU A 98 -19.20 -32.18 9.24
CA LEU A 98 -19.02 -33.63 9.14
C LEU A 98 -17.72 -33.96 8.40
N VAL A 99 -17.55 -33.39 7.20
CA VAL A 99 -16.35 -33.61 6.36
C VAL A 99 -15.11 -32.99 6.98
N LEU A 100 -15.20 -31.71 7.38
CA LEU A 100 -14.06 -31.00 7.95
C LEU A 100 -13.70 -31.52 9.34
N GLY A 101 -14.68 -31.89 10.17
CA GLY A 101 -14.42 -32.46 11.48
C GLY A 101 -13.70 -33.81 11.38
N LYS A 102 -14.12 -34.67 10.46
CA LYS A 102 -13.40 -35.92 10.20
C LYS A 102 -11.96 -35.65 9.71
N THR A 103 -11.76 -34.65 8.87
CA THR A 103 -10.41 -34.25 8.43
C THR A 103 -9.55 -33.76 9.62
N VAL A 104 -10.13 -32.99 10.55
CA VAL A 104 -9.43 -32.58 11.78
C VAL A 104 -9.00 -33.77 12.60
N ASP A 105 -9.89 -34.76 12.76
CA ASP A 105 -9.63 -35.98 13.55
C ASP A 105 -8.60 -36.89 12.85
N ASP A 106 -8.70 -37.10 11.52
CA ASP A 106 -7.80 -37.97 10.75
C ASP A 106 -6.36 -37.47 10.73
N LEU A 107 -6.18 -36.15 10.73
CA LEU A 107 -4.86 -35.51 10.63
C LEU A 107 -4.39 -34.86 11.95
N ASN A 108 -5.15 -35.03 13.06
CA ASN A 108 -4.88 -34.42 14.37
C ASN A 108 -4.61 -32.89 14.28
N LEU A 109 -5.37 -32.17 13.44
CA LEU A 109 -5.16 -30.76 13.20
C LEU A 109 -5.50 -29.87 14.42
N ASP A 110 -6.15 -30.41 15.41
CA ASP A 110 -6.46 -29.74 16.67
C ASP A 110 -5.22 -29.58 17.56
N ILE A 111 -4.09 -30.20 17.19
CA ILE A 111 -2.78 -30.06 17.86
C ILE A 111 -1.90 -29.17 16.99
N ALA A 112 -1.59 -27.96 17.45
CA ALA A 112 -0.64 -27.08 16.76
C ALA A 112 0.69 -27.10 17.50
N VAL A 113 1.75 -27.35 16.75
CA VAL A 113 3.14 -27.27 17.22
C VAL A 113 3.84 -26.20 16.40
N THR A 114 4.17 -25.07 17.04
CA THR A 114 4.84 -23.95 16.39
C THR A 114 6.19 -23.70 17.06
N LYS A 115 7.25 -23.52 16.26
CA LYS A 115 8.56 -23.15 16.79
C LYS A 115 8.51 -21.72 17.33
N ASP A 116 9.03 -21.51 18.52
CA ASP A 116 9.14 -20.18 19.11
C ASP A 116 10.26 -19.41 18.41
N THR A 117 9.86 -18.35 17.72
CA THR A 117 10.77 -17.49 16.98
C THR A 117 10.64 -16.04 17.44
N PHE A 118 11.69 -15.23 17.22
CA PHE A 118 11.63 -13.80 17.56
C PHE A 118 10.46 -13.11 16.83
N PRO A 119 9.66 -12.28 17.50
CA PRO A 119 8.48 -11.64 16.92
C PRO A 119 8.80 -10.88 15.61
N ILE A 120 7.93 -11.00 14.62
CA ILE A 120 7.94 -10.30 13.32
C ILE A 120 9.03 -10.80 12.35
N PHE A 121 10.29 -10.92 12.77
CA PHE A 121 11.41 -11.22 11.86
C PHE A 121 11.95 -12.65 12.04
N GLY A 122 11.63 -13.33 13.15
CA GLY A 122 12.25 -14.62 13.51
C GLY A 122 11.98 -15.73 12.51
N ALA A 123 10.74 -15.91 12.07
CA ALA A 123 10.37 -16.92 11.07
C ALA A 123 11.06 -16.68 9.71
N GLY A 124 11.20 -15.42 9.30
CA GLY A 124 11.95 -15.05 8.10
C GLY A 124 13.45 -15.26 8.24
N TRP A 125 14.00 -14.99 9.42
CA TRP A 125 15.41 -15.20 9.73
C TRP A 125 15.78 -16.68 9.73
N ASP A 126 14.94 -17.52 10.37
CA ASP A 126 15.13 -18.98 10.38
C ASP A 126 15.10 -19.57 8.97
N ARG A 127 14.27 -18.99 8.09
CA ARG A 127 14.21 -19.31 6.67
C ARG A 127 15.51 -19.02 5.95
N LEU A 128 16.07 -17.82 6.16
CA LEU A 128 17.34 -17.41 5.59
C LEU A 128 18.52 -18.25 6.08
N MET A 129 18.49 -18.70 7.34
CA MET A 129 19.52 -19.51 7.95
C MET A 129 19.36 -21.02 7.69
N GLY A 130 18.31 -21.44 6.94
CA GLY A 130 18.05 -22.84 6.64
C GLY A 130 17.56 -23.67 7.83
N ARG A 131 17.11 -23.03 8.91
CA ARG A 131 16.58 -23.69 10.13
C ARG A 131 15.09 -24.03 10.04
N GLN A 132 14.50 -23.98 8.85
CA GLN A 132 13.09 -24.28 8.62
C GLN A 132 12.71 -25.74 8.87
N ASN A 133 13.66 -26.66 8.84
CA ASN A 133 13.41 -28.09 8.92
C ASN A 133 13.33 -28.61 10.36
N GLU A 134 13.33 -27.71 11.35
CA GLU A 134 13.15 -28.16 12.73
C GLU A 134 11.66 -28.38 12.99
N THR A 135 11.30 -29.66 13.21
CA THR A 135 9.92 -30.09 13.42
C THR A 135 9.84 -31.05 14.61
N VAL A 136 8.72 -30.97 15.32
CA VAL A 136 8.35 -31.93 16.36
C VAL A 136 7.00 -32.52 15.98
N ASN A 137 6.93 -33.82 15.77
CA ASN A 137 5.70 -34.51 15.42
C ASN A 137 5.01 -35.01 16.69
N VAL A 138 3.83 -34.43 16.99
CA VAL A 138 2.99 -34.79 18.14
C VAL A 138 1.72 -35.43 17.59
N THR A 139 1.53 -36.73 17.87
CA THR A 139 0.36 -37.50 17.39
C THR A 139 -0.78 -37.53 18.38
N THR A 140 -0.50 -37.40 19.68
CA THR A 140 -1.54 -37.36 20.69
C THR A 140 -1.24 -36.27 21.69
N PHE A 141 -2.20 -35.40 21.96
CA PHE A 141 -2.14 -34.40 22.99
C PHE A 141 -3.52 -34.22 23.61
N THR A 142 -3.69 -34.73 24.83
CA THR A 142 -4.96 -34.65 25.54
C THR A 142 -4.76 -33.89 26.84
N LEU A 143 -5.65 -32.96 27.11
CA LEU A 143 -5.60 -32.07 28.27
C LEU A 143 -6.83 -32.27 29.17
N PRO A 144 -6.70 -32.15 30.49
CA PRO A 144 -7.84 -32.00 31.38
C PRO A 144 -8.62 -30.72 31.03
N LYS A 145 -9.96 -30.73 31.20
CA LYS A 145 -10.82 -29.59 30.89
C LYS A 145 -10.38 -28.26 31.53
N ALA A 146 -9.72 -28.32 32.69
CA ALA A 146 -9.20 -27.14 33.37
C ALA A 146 -7.95 -26.53 32.72
N MET A 147 -7.30 -27.23 31.77
CA MET A 147 -6.06 -26.83 31.13
C MET A 147 -6.25 -26.60 29.58
N ASN A 148 -7.47 -26.73 29.08
CA ASN A 148 -7.74 -26.63 27.61
C ASN A 148 -7.38 -25.30 26.93
N GLU A 149 -7.17 -24.21 27.71
CA GLU A 149 -6.79 -22.90 27.17
C GLU A 149 -5.33 -22.54 27.46
N GLN A 150 -4.55 -23.47 28.06
CA GLN A 150 -3.14 -23.23 28.37
C GLN A 150 -2.25 -23.59 27.18
N THR A 151 -1.25 -22.75 26.97
CA THR A 151 -0.16 -23.03 26.05
C THR A 151 0.95 -23.78 26.79
N PHE A 152 1.53 -24.75 26.11
CA PHE A 152 2.64 -25.55 26.65
C PHE A 152 3.88 -25.28 25.81
N THR A 153 5.03 -25.10 26.47
CA THR A 153 6.31 -24.97 25.80
C THR A 153 7.04 -26.32 25.88
N LEU A 154 7.38 -26.88 24.75
CA LEU A 154 8.18 -28.08 24.61
C LEU A 154 9.63 -27.66 24.37
N ASN A 155 10.49 -27.91 25.34
CA ASN A 155 11.93 -27.70 25.26
C ASN A 155 12.62 -28.97 24.79
N VAL A 156 13.33 -28.93 23.70
CA VAL A 156 14.08 -30.09 23.18
C VAL A 156 15.37 -30.22 23.97
N LEU A 157 15.55 -31.35 24.68
CA LEU A 157 16.77 -31.64 25.38
C LEU A 157 17.80 -32.37 24.51
N ASN A 158 17.32 -33.32 23.71
CA ASN A 158 18.07 -34.05 22.69
C ASN A 158 17.09 -34.79 21.74
N ASP A 159 17.57 -35.47 20.73
CA ASP A 159 16.77 -36.18 19.73
C ASP A 159 15.79 -37.24 20.29
N LYS A 160 15.96 -37.62 21.57
CA LYS A 160 15.17 -38.68 22.20
C LYS A 160 14.40 -38.22 23.43
N SER A 161 14.58 -36.99 23.92
CA SER A 161 13.95 -36.50 25.13
C SER A 161 13.61 -35.03 25.06
N TYR A 162 12.50 -34.67 25.69
CA TYR A 162 12.00 -33.31 25.76
C TYR A 162 11.46 -32.99 27.15
N GLN A 163 11.27 -31.72 27.43
CA GLN A 163 10.61 -31.25 28.66
C GLN A 163 9.39 -30.40 28.21
N LEU A 164 8.23 -30.74 28.74
CA LEU A 164 6.99 -29.99 28.54
C LEU A 164 6.75 -29.13 29.77
N VAL A 165 6.58 -27.82 29.58
CA VAL A 165 6.36 -26.83 30.64
C VAL A 165 5.14 -25.97 30.27
N SER A 166 4.34 -25.58 31.28
CA SER A 166 3.24 -24.62 31.11
C SER A 166 3.41 -23.47 32.08
N ASP A 167 2.92 -22.29 31.73
CA ASP A 167 2.88 -21.10 32.60
C ASP A 167 2.10 -21.35 33.92
N GLY A 168 1.21 -22.35 33.90
CA GLY A 168 0.46 -22.81 35.10
C GLY A 168 1.26 -23.64 36.13
N GLY A 169 2.60 -23.79 35.94
CA GLY A 169 3.48 -24.54 36.83
C GLY A 169 3.59 -26.02 36.50
N PHE A 170 3.01 -26.50 35.41
CA PHE A 170 3.20 -27.88 34.95
C PHE A 170 4.62 -28.07 34.40
N SER A 171 5.29 -29.14 34.76
CA SER A 171 6.60 -29.52 34.21
C SER A 171 6.76 -31.05 34.22
N ALA A 172 6.92 -31.63 33.04
CA ALA A 172 7.15 -33.06 32.89
C ALA A 172 8.22 -33.36 31.84
N ARG A 173 8.98 -34.44 32.00
CA ARG A 173 9.96 -34.91 31.02
C ARG A 173 9.42 -36.12 30.29
N GLY A 174 9.46 -36.05 28.94
CA GLY A 174 9.02 -37.12 28.05
C GLY A 174 10.17 -37.72 27.23
N GLN A 175 9.92 -38.90 26.69
CA GLN A 175 10.80 -39.55 25.73
C GLN A 175 10.07 -39.76 24.39
N VAL A 176 10.78 -39.58 23.30
CA VAL A 176 10.26 -39.83 21.94
C VAL A 176 9.81 -41.27 21.79
N GLY A 177 8.67 -41.50 21.20
CA GLY A 177 8.06 -42.82 21.00
C GLY A 177 7.38 -43.42 22.25
N LYS A 178 7.36 -42.69 23.39
CA LYS A 178 6.64 -43.12 24.59
C LYS A 178 5.58 -42.12 25.01
N VAL A 179 4.46 -42.64 25.47
CA VAL A 179 3.38 -41.80 26.00
C VAL A 179 3.83 -41.15 27.31
N LEU A 180 3.76 -39.84 27.38
CA LEU A 180 3.93 -39.07 28.61
C LEU A 180 2.53 -38.96 29.25
N GLU A 181 2.41 -39.44 30.50
CA GLU A 181 1.22 -39.25 31.34
C GLU A 181 1.63 -38.59 32.64
N HIS A 182 1.18 -37.36 32.88
CA HIS A 182 1.44 -36.61 34.10
C HIS A 182 0.33 -35.58 34.34
N ASP A 183 -0.20 -35.56 35.56
CA ASP A 183 -1.29 -34.64 35.99
C ASP A 183 -2.49 -34.60 35.03
N GLY A 184 -2.83 -35.72 34.42
CA GLY A 184 -3.95 -35.84 33.45
C GLY A 184 -3.63 -35.30 32.04
N VAL A 185 -2.43 -34.80 31.80
CA VAL A 185 -1.91 -34.46 30.46
C VAL A 185 -1.33 -35.73 29.84
N THR A 186 -1.83 -36.10 28.67
CA THR A 186 -1.30 -37.23 27.88
C THR A 186 -0.70 -36.70 26.60
N MET A 187 0.56 -37.01 26.30
CA MET A 187 1.25 -36.56 25.09
C MET A 187 2.11 -37.68 24.50
N LEU A 188 2.04 -37.85 23.20
CA LEU A 188 2.92 -38.73 22.43
C LEU A 188 3.64 -37.92 21.35
N VAL A 189 4.95 -37.83 21.50
CA VAL A 189 5.86 -37.29 20.51
C VAL A 189 6.47 -38.44 19.71
N GLU A 190 6.21 -38.50 18.43
CA GLU A 190 6.67 -39.59 17.56
C GLU A 190 8.09 -39.36 17.04
N ALA A 191 8.42 -38.12 16.67
CA ALA A 191 9.74 -37.76 16.19
C ALA A 191 10.10 -36.31 16.57
N ILE A 192 11.38 -36.06 16.81
CA ILE A 192 11.95 -34.74 17.01
C ILE A 192 13.07 -34.55 15.97
N HIS A 193 12.92 -33.57 15.10
CA HIS A 193 13.95 -33.13 14.17
C HIS A 193 14.27 -31.66 14.46
N ALA A 194 14.96 -31.41 15.58
CA ALA A 194 15.29 -30.07 16.03
C ALA A 194 16.60 -30.06 16.82
N SER A 195 17.28 -28.93 16.80
CA SER A 195 18.52 -28.73 17.56
C SER A 195 18.24 -28.78 19.07
N PRO A 196 19.17 -29.25 19.89
CA PRO A 196 19.08 -29.12 21.36
C PRO A 196 18.84 -27.65 21.74
N GLU A 197 18.01 -27.40 22.76
CA GLU A 197 17.58 -26.08 23.26
C GLU A 197 16.54 -25.37 22.39
N SER A 198 16.11 -25.94 21.26
CA SER A 198 14.97 -25.40 20.50
C SER A 198 13.70 -25.49 21.32
N GLN A 199 12.87 -24.44 21.25
CA GLN A 199 11.61 -24.32 21.94
C GLN A 199 10.45 -24.34 20.96
N PHE A 200 9.40 -25.10 21.33
CA PHE A 200 8.17 -25.20 20.53
C PHE A 200 6.97 -24.94 21.43
N THR A 201 6.07 -24.10 20.95
CA THR A 201 4.77 -23.90 21.59
C THR A 201 3.81 -24.99 21.09
N VAL A 202 3.27 -25.79 22.00
CA VAL A 202 2.25 -26.81 21.74
C VAL A 202 0.92 -26.32 22.29
N SER A 203 -0.07 -26.24 21.41
CA SER A 203 -1.43 -25.77 21.75
C SER A 203 -2.46 -26.78 21.29
N LYS A 204 -3.51 -26.96 22.12
CA LYS A 204 -4.69 -27.76 21.76
C LYS A 204 -5.84 -26.82 21.41
N PHE A 205 -6.30 -26.90 20.18
CA PHE A 205 -7.45 -26.12 19.73
C PHE A 205 -8.74 -26.92 19.89
N SER A 206 -9.86 -26.24 20.04
CA SER A 206 -11.16 -26.91 19.95
C SER A 206 -11.39 -27.37 18.50
N THR A 207 -11.97 -28.57 18.34
CA THR A 207 -12.32 -29.09 17.02
C THR A 207 -13.18 -28.09 16.21
N LEU A 208 -14.12 -27.41 16.88
CA LEU A 208 -14.94 -26.37 16.24
C LEU A 208 -14.10 -25.16 15.78
N GLY A 209 -13.13 -24.72 16.56
CA GLY A 209 -12.22 -23.65 16.17
C GLY A 209 -11.39 -24.02 14.94
N MET A 210 -10.91 -25.26 14.89
CA MET A 210 -10.14 -25.76 13.75
C MET A 210 -11.01 -25.92 12.50
N ILE A 211 -12.25 -26.41 12.64
CA ILE A 211 -13.20 -26.46 11.51
C ILE A 211 -13.42 -25.07 10.91
N ASN A 212 -13.61 -24.04 11.73
CA ASN A 212 -13.76 -22.68 11.25
C ASN A 212 -12.49 -22.18 10.52
N THR A 213 -11.32 -22.54 11.01
CA THR A 213 -10.04 -22.23 10.34
C THR A 213 -9.94 -22.92 8.98
N LEU A 214 -10.31 -24.20 8.90
CA LEU A 214 -10.36 -24.93 7.64
C LEU A 214 -11.35 -24.29 6.67
N GLN A 215 -12.56 -23.91 7.12
CA GLN A 215 -13.56 -23.25 6.29
C GLN A 215 -13.07 -21.92 5.70
N ASN A 216 -12.36 -21.12 6.48
CA ASN A 216 -11.83 -19.83 6.03
C ASN A 216 -10.71 -19.99 5.00
N ASN A 217 -9.95 -21.08 5.05
CA ASN A 217 -8.84 -21.34 4.14
C ASN A 217 -9.23 -22.20 2.94
N LEU A 218 -10.44 -22.82 2.97
CA LEU A 218 -10.97 -23.66 1.90
C LEU A 218 -11.91 -22.84 1.00
N MET A 219 -11.54 -22.70 -0.25
CA MET A 219 -12.37 -22.12 -1.28
C MET A 219 -12.86 -23.22 -2.22
N VAL A 220 -14.18 -23.36 -2.37
CA VAL A 220 -14.80 -24.30 -3.29
C VAL A 220 -15.62 -23.52 -4.31
N THR A 221 -15.33 -23.71 -5.58
CA THR A 221 -16.00 -23.00 -6.68
C THR A 221 -16.32 -23.94 -7.81
N GLU A 222 -17.44 -23.75 -8.51
CA GLU A 222 -17.77 -24.49 -9.71
C GLU A 222 -16.98 -23.96 -10.91
N THR A 223 -16.34 -24.86 -11.66
CA THR A 223 -15.56 -24.53 -12.86
C THR A 223 -16.48 -24.50 -14.07
N GLY A 224 -17.02 -23.33 -14.40
CA GLY A 224 -18.03 -23.14 -15.45
C GLY A 224 -19.45 -23.15 -14.88
N LYS A 225 -20.43 -22.86 -15.71
CA LYS A 225 -21.83 -22.82 -15.28
C LYS A 225 -22.50 -24.18 -15.51
N ASP A 226 -23.07 -24.75 -14.45
CA ASP A 226 -23.82 -26.02 -14.47
C ASP A 226 -22.99 -27.20 -15.01
N THR A 227 -21.66 -27.18 -14.82
CA THR A 227 -20.78 -28.27 -15.29
C THR A 227 -20.69 -29.43 -14.31
N GLY A 228 -21.05 -29.22 -13.06
CA GLY A 228 -20.86 -30.20 -11.99
C GLY A 228 -19.39 -30.45 -11.64
N VAL A 229 -18.45 -29.62 -12.14
CA VAL A 229 -17.02 -29.72 -11.81
C VAL A 229 -16.69 -28.70 -10.75
N LEU A 230 -16.25 -29.14 -9.58
CA LEU A 230 -15.87 -28.31 -8.45
C LEU A 230 -14.35 -28.22 -8.37
N SER A 231 -13.85 -26.98 -8.31
CA SER A 231 -12.46 -26.67 -7.99
C SER A 231 -12.35 -26.36 -6.50
N LEU A 232 -11.56 -27.12 -5.79
CA LEU A 232 -11.25 -26.92 -4.39
C LEU A 232 -9.87 -26.32 -4.29
N THR A 233 -9.72 -25.21 -3.56
CA THR A 233 -8.44 -24.57 -3.30
C THR A 233 -8.27 -24.39 -1.82
N PHE A 234 -7.15 -24.85 -1.27
CA PHE A 234 -6.80 -24.68 0.13
C PHE A 234 -5.50 -23.90 0.27
N THR A 235 -5.45 -22.92 1.20
CA THR A 235 -4.29 -22.05 1.37
C THR A 235 -3.66 -22.23 2.74
N GLY A 236 -2.32 -22.16 2.81
CA GLY A 236 -1.56 -22.26 4.06
C GLY A 236 -0.06 -22.08 3.86
N GLU A 237 0.69 -22.15 4.96
CA GLU A 237 2.13 -21.86 4.99
C GLU A 237 3.00 -23.05 4.58
N ASP A 238 2.54 -24.28 4.85
CA ASP A 238 3.27 -25.51 4.54
C ASP A 238 2.61 -26.23 3.37
N ARG A 239 3.39 -26.48 2.30
CA ARG A 239 2.91 -27.12 1.05
C ARG A 239 2.44 -28.55 1.26
N GLU A 240 3.16 -29.30 2.06
CA GLU A 240 2.81 -30.70 2.27
C GLU A 240 1.58 -30.84 3.15
N GLN A 241 1.49 -30.01 4.18
CA GLN A 241 0.32 -29.97 5.06
C GLN A 241 -0.96 -29.58 4.32
N ILE A 242 -0.93 -28.51 3.50
CA ILE A 242 -2.12 -28.10 2.72
C ILE A 242 -2.55 -29.15 1.71
N ARG A 243 -1.59 -29.85 1.11
CA ARG A 243 -1.87 -30.97 0.21
C ARG A 243 -2.57 -32.11 0.96
N GLN A 244 -2.05 -32.51 2.12
CA GLN A 244 -2.62 -33.57 2.94
C GLN A 244 -4.02 -33.20 3.46
N ILE A 245 -4.22 -31.97 3.90
CA ILE A 245 -5.54 -31.49 4.33
C ILE A 245 -6.54 -31.55 3.18
N LEU A 246 -6.19 -31.02 2.01
CA LEU A 246 -7.10 -31.01 0.86
C LEU A 246 -7.39 -32.44 0.34
N ASP A 247 -6.40 -33.31 0.36
CA ASP A 247 -6.54 -34.73 0.00
C ASP A 247 -7.46 -35.47 1.01
N SER A 248 -7.31 -35.20 2.30
CA SER A 248 -8.21 -35.74 3.33
C SER A 248 -9.64 -35.21 3.17
N ILE A 249 -9.84 -33.92 2.90
CA ILE A 249 -11.17 -33.32 2.66
C ILE A 249 -11.83 -34.00 1.47
N THR A 250 -11.13 -34.16 0.34
CA THR A 250 -11.69 -34.76 -0.86
C THR A 250 -12.03 -36.24 -0.67
N ARG A 251 -11.19 -36.98 0.05
CA ARG A 251 -11.46 -38.39 0.40
C ARG A 251 -12.63 -38.52 1.37
N ASN A 252 -12.69 -37.72 2.40
CA ASN A 252 -13.76 -37.73 3.40
C ASN A 252 -15.12 -37.37 2.76
N TYR A 253 -15.10 -36.38 1.84
CA TYR A 253 -16.29 -36.06 1.06
C TYR A 253 -16.74 -37.22 0.15
N LEU A 254 -15.79 -37.84 -0.57
CA LEU A 254 -16.10 -39.01 -1.41
C LEU A 254 -16.69 -40.16 -0.57
N GLN A 255 -16.04 -40.46 0.56
CA GLN A 255 -16.52 -41.52 1.47
C GLN A 255 -17.93 -41.22 2.00
N GLN A 256 -18.19 -39.99 2.45
CA GLN A 256 -19.49 -39.55 2.92
C GLN A 256 -20.55 -39.65 1.83
N ASN A 257 -20.21 -39.31 0.58
CA ASN A 257 -21.13 -39.48 -0.57
C ASN A 257 -21.49 -40.94 -0.83
N VAL A 258 -20.49 -41.83 -0.78
CA VAL A 258 -20.68 -43.27 -0.91
C VAL A 258 -21.55 -43.83 0.22
N GLU A 259 -21.24 -43.47 1.48
CA GLU A 259 -22.00 -43.90 2.67
C GLU A 259 -23.46 -43.44 2.60
N ARG A 260 -23.73 -42.21 2.24
CA ARG A 260 -25.09 -41.67 2.06
C ARG A 260 -25.87 -42.45 1.02
N LYS A 261 -25.25 -42.73 -0.14
CA LYS A 261 -25.88 -43.43 -1.23
C LYS A 261 -26.18 -44.92 -0.86
N SER A 262 -25.26 -45.54 -0.16
CA SER A 262 -25.45 -46.91 0.37
C SER A 262 -26.59 -46.96 1.39
N GLU A 263 -26.67 -46.00 2.34
CA GLU A 263 -27.80 -45.94 3.28
C GLU A 263 -29.14 -45.67 2.62
N GLU A 264 -29.22 -44.84 1.59
CA GLU A 264 -30.45 -44.61 0.82
C GLU A 264 -30.89 -45.86 0.10
N ALA A 265 -29.95 -46.61 -0.51
CA ALA A 265 -30.19 -47.87 -1.15
C ALA A 265 -30.67 -48.93 -0.12
N ALA A 266 -30.03 -49.05 1.03
CA ALA A 266 -30.39 -49.95 2.10
C ALA A 266 -31.83 -49.70 2.62
N LYS A 267 -32.20 -48.42 2.84
CA LYS A 267 -33.57 -48.04 3.23
C LYS A 267 -34.60 -48.41 2.16
N SER A 268 -34.27 -48.21 0.90
CA SER A 268 -35.13 -48.60 -0.24
C SER A 268 -35.25 -50.12 -0.38
N LEU A 269 -34.17 -50.87 -0.19
CA LEU A 269 -34.18 -52.34 -0.16
C LEU A 269 -35.03 -52.89 0.98
N ALA A 270 -34.94 -52.34 2.18
CA ALA A 270 -35.77 -52.72 3.32
C ALA A 270 -37.28 -52.54 3.01
N PHE A 271 -37.65 -51.44 2.32
CA PHE A 271 -39.00 -51.23 1.85
C PHE A 271 -39.44 -52.28 0.82
N LEU A 272 -38.61 -52.57 -0.20
CA LEU A 272 -38.89 -53.56 -1.24
C LEU A 272 -38.96 -54.97 -0.67
N ALA A 273 -38.12 -55.32 0.30
CA ALA A 273 -38.15 -56.60 0.98
C ALA A 273 -39.49 -56.86 1.67
N LYS A 274 -40.20 -55.86 2.11
CA LYS A 274 -41.54 -55.93 2.68
C LYS A 274 -42.65 -55.99 1.61
N GLN A 275 -42.50 -55.32 0.49
CA GLN A 275 -43.50 -55.21 -0.57
C GLN A 275 -43.51 -56.41 -1.53
N LEU A 276 -42.34 -56.96 -1.87
CA LEU A 276 -42.22 -58.08 -2.83
C LEU A 276 -43.03 -59.29 -2.44
N PRO A 277 -43.04 -59.77 -1.18
CA PRO A 277 -43.87 -60.90 -0.77
C PRO A 277 -45.36 -60.63 -0.91
N GLU A 278 -45.78 -59.37 -0.62
CA GLU A 278 -47.20 -59.00 -0.73
C GLU A 278 -47.64 -58.94 -2.19
N VAL A 279 -46.85 -58.39 -3.09
CA VAL A 279 -47.13 -58.36 -4.52
C VAL A 279 -47.12 -59.83 -5.10
N ARG A 280 -46.18 -60.67 -4.68
CA ARG A 280 -46.11 -62.07 -5.07
C ARG A 280 -47.37 -62.82 -4.65
N ASN A 281 -47.81 -62.69 -3.43
CA ASN A 281 -49.05 -63.32 -2.93
C ASN A 281 -50.29 -62.86 -3.70
N ARG A 282 -50.37 -61.55 -4.03
CA ARG A 282 -51.49 -61.07 -4.89
C ARG A 282 -51.46 -61.66 -6.27
N LEU A 283 -50.26 -61.79 -6.87
CA LEU A 283 -50.10 -62.47 -8.17
C LEU A 283 -50.53 -63.94 -8.10
N ASP A 284 -50.07 -64.69 -7.11
CA ASP A 284 -50.43 -66.09 -6.91
C ASP A 284 -51.96 -66.25 -6.74
N VAL A 285 -52.62 -65.35 -6.02
CA VAL A 285 -54.12 -65.36 -5.89
C VAL A 285 -54.79 -65.06 -7.24
N ALA A 286 -54.25 -64.11 -8.03
CA ALA A 286 -54.78 -63.75 -9.34
C ALA A 286 -54.63 -64.96 -10.34
N GLU A 287 -53.44 -65.60 -10.37
CA GLU A 287 -53.16 -66.78 -11.18
C GLU A 287 -54.10 -67.91 -10.82
N ASN A 288 -54.32 -68.21 -9.54
CA ASN A 288 -55.21 -69.23 -9.08
C ASN A 288 -56.68 -68.98 -9.52
N LYS A 289 -57.14 -67.72 -9.42
CA LYS A 289 -58.46 -67.30 -9.89
C LYS A 289 -58.64 -67.51 -11.41
N LEU A 290 -57.65 -67.11 -12.20
CA LEU A 290 -57.62 -67.23 -13.65
C LEU A 290 -57.67 -68.72 -14.05
N ASN A 291 -56.84 -69.57 -13.42
CA ASN A 291 -56.77 -71.01 -13.68
C ASN A 291 -58.07 -71.71 -13.30
N ALA A 292 -58.66 -71.41 -12.16
CA ALA A 292 -59.98 -71.96 -11.76
C ALA A 292 -61.06 -71.54 -12.76
N PHE A 293 -61.07 -70.30 -13.24
CA PHE A 293 -62.05 -69.85 -14.24
C PHE A 293 -61.87 -70.54 -15.59
N ARG A 294 -60.61 -70.73 -16.03
CA ARG A 294 -60.27 -71.46 -17.27
C ARG A 294 -60.71 -72.93 -17.20
N GLN A 295 -60.58 -73.61 -16.05
CA GLN A 295 -61.02 -74.97 -15.84
C GLN A 295 -62.55 -75.08 -15.83
N ASP A 296 -63.29 -74.09 -15.27
CA ASP A 296 -64.75 -74.12 -15.21
C ASP A 296 -65.41 -73.82 -16.56
N LYS A 297 -64.78 -73.11 -17.49
CA LYS A 297 -65.34 -72.66 -18.76
C LYS A 297 -64.78 -73.36 -20.03
N ASP A 298 -64.03 -74.40 -19.87
CA ASP A 298 -63.48 -75.21 -20.97
C ASP A 298 -62.78 -74.34 -22.06
N SER A 299 -61.64 -73.74 -21.72
CA SER A 299 -60.69 -73.06 -22.58
C SER A 299 -61.29 -72.03 -23.56
N VAL A 300 -61.54 -70.83 -23.13
CA VAL A 300 -61.95 -69.70 -24.01
C VAL A 300 -60.73 -68.98 -24.52
N ASP A 301 -60.40 -69.11 -25.81
CA ASP A 301 -59.43 -68.28 -26.49
C ASP A 301 -59.92 -66.81 -26.58
N LEU A 302 -59.07 -65.83 -26.22
CA LEU A 302 -59.40 -64.44 -26.34
C LEU A 302 -59.41 -64.03 -27.82
N PRO A 303 -60.47 -63.37 -28.34
CA PRO A 303 -60.48 -62.79 -29.67
C PRO A 303 -59.39 -61.74 -29.76
N LEU A 304 -58.83 -61.51 -30.95
CA LEU A 304 -57.72 -60.57 -31.20
C LEU A 304 -58.01 -59.17 -30.69
N GLU A 305 -59.22 -58.69 -30.78
CA GLU A 305 -59.69 -57.39 -30.28
C GLU A 305 -59.69 -57.31 -28.76
N ALA A 306 -60.12 -58.35 -28.08
CA ALA A 306 -60.05 -58.43 -26.61
C ALA A 306 -58.62 -58.48 -26.08
N LYS A 307 -57.72 -59.15 -26.83
CA LYS A 307 -56.27 -59.14 -26.52
C LYS A 307 -55.64 -57.77 -26.67
N ALA A 308 -55.97 -57.00 -27.73
CA ALA A 308 -55.47 -55.67 -27.93
C ALA A 308 -55.94 -54.69 -26.82
N VAL A 309 -57.16 -54.81 -26.34
CA VAL A 309 -57.68 -54.03 -25.20
C VAL A 309 -57.00 -54.48 -23.92
N LEU A 310 -56.73 -55.77 -23.71
CA LEU A 310 -55.99 -56.27 -22.56
C LEU A 310 -54.55 -55.69 -22.53
N ASP A 311 -53.81 -55.80 -23.62
CA ASP A 311 -52.43 -55.28 -23.74
C ASP A 311 -52.37 -53.78 -23.43
N SER A 312 -53.36 -53.02 -23.94
CA SER A 312 -53.47 -51.58 -23.64
C SER A 312 -53.76 -51.31 -22.16
N MET A 313 -54.66 -52.09 -21.54
CA MET A 313 -54.98 -51.94 -20.10
C MET A 313 -53.77 -52.27 -19.21
N VAL A 314 -53.06 -53.37 -19.52
CA VAL A 314 -51.87 -53.79 -18.79
C VAL A 314 -50.76 -52.69 -18.86
N ASN A 315 -50.58 -52.10 -20.05
CA ASN A 315 -49.63 -51.02 -20.24
C ASN A 315 -50.02 -49.79 -19.42
N ILE A 316 -51.29 -49.38 -19.44
CA ILE A 316 -51.78 -48.25 -18.60
C ILE A 316 -51.62 -48.59 -17.11
N ASP A 317 -51.94 -49.79 -16.66
CA ASP A 317 -51.75 -50.21 -15.27
C ASP A 317 -50.25 -50.12 -14.86
N ALA A 318 -49.36 -50.58 -15.74
CA ALA A 318 -47.91 -50.42 -15.51
C ALA A 318 -47.46 -48.95 -15.35
N GLN A 319 -47.95 -48.07 -16.24
CA GLN A 319 -47.65 -46.64 -16.16
C GLN A 319 -48.24 -46.00 -14.92
N LEU A 320 -49.46 -46.32 -14.52
CA LEU A 320 -50.09 -45.87 -13.27
C LEU A 320 -49.33 -46.34 -12.04
N ASN A 321 -48.85 -47.57 -12.02
CA ASN A 321 -47.98 -48.04 -10.94
C ASN A 321 -46.66 -47.32 -10.89
N GLU A 322 -46.00 -47.03 -12.01
CA GLU A 322 -44.81 -46.25 -12.08
C GLU A 322 -45.02 -44.81 -11.53
N LEU A 323 -46.14 -44.16 -11.94
CA LEU A 323 -46.48 -42.83 -11.40
C LEU A 323 -46.79 -42.90 -9.90
N THR A 324 -47.36 -43.97 -9.37
CA THR A 324 -47.63 -44.15 -7.94
C THR A 324 -46.33 -44.28 -7.14
N PHE A 325 -45.30 -44.96 -7.66
CA PHE A 325 -43.98 -45.01 -7.06
C PHE A 325 -43.32 -43.60 -7.08
N LYS A 326 -43.40 -42.92 -8.22
CA LYS A 326 -42.88 -41.51 -8.33
C LYS A 326 -43.63 -40.56 -7.40
N GLU A 327 -44.95 -40.72 -7.21
CA GLU A 327 -45.73 -39.93 -6.25
C GLU A 327 -45.28 -40.18 -4.81
N ALA A 328 -45.00 -41.42 -4.44
CA ALA A 328 -44.51 -41.77 -3.10
C ALA A 328 -43.11 -41.15 -2.83
N GLU A 329 -42.29 -41.10 -3.86
CA GLU A 329 -40.95 -40.46 -3.79
C GLU A 329 -41.06 -38.92 -3.68
N ILE A 330 -41.84 -38.28 -4.59
CA ILE A 330 -42.01 -36.84 -4.67
C ILE A 330 -42.76 -36.29 -3.44
N SER A 331 -43.72 -37.06 -2.88
CA SER A 331 -44.50 -36.62 -1.70
C SER A 331 -43.68 -36.39 -0.44
N LYS A 332 -42.48 -36.96 -0.36
CA LYS A 332 -41.53 -36.73 0.74
C LYS A 332 -40.76 -35.42 0.57
N LEU A 333 -40.62 -34.92 -0.67
CA LEU A 333 -39.81 -33.77 -1.02
C LEU A 333 -40.64 -32.51 -1.29
N PHE A 334 -41.87 -32.65 -1.80
CA PHE A 334 -42.70 -31.55 -2.25
C PHE A 334 -44.14 -31.64 -1.73
N THR A 335 -44.75 -30.49 -1.49
CA THR A 335 -46.18 -30.38 -1.17
C THR A 335 -47.03 -30.55 -2.43
N LYS A 336 -48.32 -30.91 -2.27
CA LYS A 336 -49.28 -31.10 -3.39
C LYS A 336 -49.48 -29.86 -4.28
N ALA A 337 -49.13 -28.69 -3.80
CA ALA A 337 -49.19 -27.41 -4.55
C ALA A 337 -47.99 -27.19 -5.49
N HIS A 338 -46.94 -27.99 -5.38
CA HIS A 338 -45.75 -27.83 -6.18
C HIS A 338 -46.02 -28.19 -7.67
N PRO A 339 -45.54 -27.42 -8.67
CA PRO A 339 -45.78 -27.66 -10.09
C PRO A 339 -45.48 -29.10 -10.53
N ALA A 340 -44.33 -29.66 -10.11
CA ALA A 340 -43.94 -31.02 -10.45
C ALA A 340 -44.93 -32.06 -9.89
N TYR A 341 -45.49 -31.88 -8.69
CA TYR A 341 -46.51 -32.75 -8.12
C TYR A 341 -47.83 -32.62 -8.90
N ARG A 342 -48.22 -31.44 -9.33
CA ARG A 342 -49.42 -31.18 -10.13
C ARG A 342 -49.31 -31.85 -11.50
N THR A 343 -48.20 -31.72 -12.21
CA THR A 343 -47.97 -32.38 -13.50
C THR A 343 -48.06 -33.90 -13.39
N LEU A 344 -47.56 -34.48 -12.29
CA LEU A 344 -47.68 -35.91 -12.05
C LEU A 344 -49.14 -36.30 -11.83
N LEU A 345 -49.91 -35.54 -11.06
CA LEU A 345 -51.34 -35.79 -10.87
C LEU A 345 -52.15 -35.65 -12.17
N GLU A 346 -51.83 -34.67 -13.03
CA GLU A 346 -52.45 -34.48 -14.35
C GLU A 346 -52.19 -35.69 -15.27
N LYS A 347 -50.92 -36.15 -15.34
CA LYS A 347 -50.59 -37.38 -16.07
C LYS A 347 -51.34 -38.61 -15.55
N ARG A 348 -51.41 -38.75 -14.22
CA ARG A 348 -52.15 -39.82 -13.57
C ARG A 348 -53.63 -39.78 -13.94
N GLN A 349 -54.24 -38.59 -13.86
CA GLN A 349 -55.64 -38.41 -14.24
C GLN A 349 -55.91 -38.77 -15.70
N ALA A 350 -55.04 -38.34 -16.63
CA ALA A 350 -55.18 -38.68 -18.05
C ALA A 350 -55.14 -40.20 -18.29
N LEU A 351 -54.24 -40.92 -17.61
CA LEU A 351 -54.18 -42.40 -17.68
C LEU A 351 -55.40 -43.09 -17.01
N GLU A 352 -55.89 -42.54 -15.90
CA GLU A 352 -57.11 -43.00 -15.25
C GLU A 352 -58.34 -42.81 -16.16
N ASP A 353 -58.42 -41.69 -16.88
CA ASP A 353 -59.48 -41.42 -17.87
C ASP A 353 -59.39 -42.38 -19.07
N GLU A 354 -58.19 -42.70 -19.55
CA GLU A 354 -57.95 -43.63 -20.62
C GLU A 354 -58.31 -45.09 -20.18
N LYS A 355 -57.90 -45.44 -18.95
CA LYS A 355 -58.29 -46.72 -18.33
C LYS A 355 -59.81 -46.87 -18.23
N SER A 356 -60.51 -45.78 -17.86
CA SER A 356 -61.96 -45.72 -17.79
C SER A 356 -62.63 -46.01 -19.16
N LYS A 357 -62.10 -45.41 -20.26
CA LYS A 357 -62.56 -45.67 -21.62
C LYS A 357 -62.37 -47.13 -22.03
N LEU A 358 -61.19 -47.70 -21.73
CA LEU A 358 -60.96 -49.15 -22.02
C LEU A 358 -61.86 -50.05 -21.21
N ASN A 359 -62.11 -49.75 -19.92
CA ASN A 359 -63.06 -50.41 -19.10
C ASN A 359 -64.50 -50.41 -19.71
N GLY A 360 -64.90 -49.28 -20.31
CA GLY A 360 -66.17 -49.19 -21.04
C GLY A 360 -66.24 -50.14 -22.22
N ARG A 361 -65.14 -50.33 -22.97
CA ARG A 361 -65.06 -51.32 -24.06
C ARG A 361 -65.14 -52.74 -23.53
N VAL A 362 -64.46 -53.04 -22.44
CA VAL A 362 -64.56 -54.35 -21.77
C VAL A 362 -65.98 -54.64 -21.33
N THR A 363 -66.70 -53.67 -20.77
CA THR A 363 -68.07 -53.78 -20.30
C THR A 363 -69.08 -54.08 -21.45
N ALA A 364 -68.76 -53.70 -22.67
CA ALA A 364 -69.52 -53.98 -23.86
C ALA A 364 -69.32 -55.41 -24.39
N MET A 365 -68.39 -56.21 -23.91
CA MET A 365 -68.08 -57.58 -24.31
C MET A 365 -69.05 -58.57 -23.62
N PRO A 366 -69.20 -59.82 -24.12
CA PRO A 366 -69.93 -60.91 -23.45
C PRO A 366 -69.36 -61.18 -22.04
N LYS A 367 -70.22 -61.50 -21.05
CA LYS A 367 -69.84 -61.65 -19.64
C LYS A 367 -68.65 -62.60 -19.39
N THR A 368 -68.57 -63.69 -20.11
CA THR A 368 -67.43 -64.63 -20.04
C THR A 368 -66.16 -64.08 -20.55
N GLN A 369 -66.20 -63.25 -21.62
CA GLN A 369 -65.01 -62.52 -22.13
C GLN A 369 -64.58 -61.40 -21.21
N GLN A 370 -65.53 -60.68 -20.62
CA GLN A 370 -65.21 -59.64 -19.63
C GLN A 370 -64.43 -60.19 -18.44
N GLU A 371 -64.87 -61.35 -17.89
CA GLU A 371 -64.26 -61.94 -16.70
C GLU A 371 -62.84 -62.48 -17.02
N ILE A 372 -62.66 -63.13 -18.19
CA ILE A 372 -61.36 -63.67 -18.61
C ILE A 372 -60.37 -62.51 -18.89
N VAL A 373 -60.80 -61.43 -19.55
CA VAL A 373 -59.99 -60.22 -19.74
C VAL A 373 -59.55 -59.57 -18.41
N ARG A 374 -60.49 -59.48 -17.43
CA ARG A 374 -60.22 -58.97 -16.12
C ARG A 374 -59.19 -59.81 -15.37
N LEU A 375 -59.39 -61.11 -15.31
CA LEU A 375 -58.49 -62.02 -14.59
C LEU A 375 -57.13 -62.15 -15.27
N THR A 376 -57.04 -62.12 -16.60
CA THR A 376 -55.79 -62.16 -17.33
C THR A 376 -55.03 -60.81 -17.11
N ARG A 377 -55.75 -59.67 -17.15
CA ARG A 377 -55.18 -58.39 -16.83
C ARG A 377 -54.57 -58.37 -15.42
N ASP A 378 -55.30 -58.84 -14.39
CA ASP A 378 -54.86 -58.88 -13.02
C ASP A 378 -53.57 -59.70 -12.85
N VAL A 379 -53.42 -60.82 -13.63
CA VAL A 379 -52.21 -61.63 -13.65
C VAL A 379 -51.08 -60.95 -14.40
N GLU A 380 -51.28 -60.42 -15.62
CA GLU A 380 -50.25 -59.81 -16.42
C GLU A 380 -49.74 -58.51 -15.77
N SER A 381 -50.68 -57.69 -15.27
CA SER A 381 -50.27 -56.44 -14.52
C SER A 381 -49.52 -56.84 -13.24
N GLY A 382 -50.00 -57.81 -12.48
CA GLY A 382 -49.30 -58.30 -11.29
C GLY A 382 -47.90 -58.84 -11.59
N GLN A 383 -47.75 -59.58 -12.69
CA GLN A 383 -46.46 -60.10 -13.13
C GLN A 383 -45.49 -58.98 -13.54
N GLN A 384 -45.98 -57.98 -14.29
CA GLN A 384 -45.17 -56.86 -14.67
C GLN A 384 -44.67 -56.07 -13.45
N VAL A 385 -45.57 -55.77 -12.49
CA VAL A 385 -45.20 -55.07 -11.25
C VAL A 385 -44.17 -55.87 -10.44
N TYR A 386 -44.38 -57.17 -10.31
CA TYR A 386 -43.45 -58.03 -9.61
C TYR A 386 -42.05 -58.03 -10.26
N MET A 387 -41.98 -58.14 -11.59
CA MET A 387 -40.72 -58.11 -12.34
C MET A 387 -40.04 -56.75 -12.24
N GLN A 388 -40.77 -55.60 -12.30
CA GLN A 388 -40.23 -54.26 -12.10
C GLN A 388 -39.64 -54.09 -10.71
N LEU A 389 -40.34 -54.52 -9.65
CA LEU A 389 -39.86 -54.49 -8.30
C LEU A 389 -38.62 -55.38 -8.08
N LEU A 390 -38.59 -56.55 -8.69
CA LEU A 390 -37.42 -57.43 -8.63
C LEU A 390 -36.20 -56.82 -9.31
N ASN A 391 -36.38 -56.24 -10.49
CA ASN A 391 -35.32 -55.52 -11.20
C ASN A 391 -34.82 -54.34 -10.38
N LYS A 392 -35.73 -53.56 -9.78
CA LYS A 392 -35.37 -52.46 -8.91
C LYS A 392 -34.63 -52.92 -7.65
N GLN A 393 -35.04 -54.07 -7.08
CA GLN A 393 -34.31 -54.67 -5.96
C GLN A 393 -32.89 -55.05 -6.35
N GLN A 394 -32.69 -55.63 -7.54
CA GLN A 394 -31.35 -55.99 -8.02
C GLN A 394 -30.49 -54.74 -8.26
N GLU A 395 -31.05 -53.71 -8.89
CA GLU A 395 -30.37 -52.45 -9.10
C GLU A 395 -29.91 -51.81 -7.77
N LEU A 396 -30.82 -51.77 -6.78
CA LEU A 396 -30.50 -51.21 -5.47
C LEU A 396 -29.49 -52.06 -4.69
N LYS A 397 -29.51 -53.40 -4.82
CA LYS A 397 -28.48 -54.28 -4.23
C LYS A 397 -27.11 -54.02 -4.83
N ILE A 398 -27.04 -53.74 -6.13
CA ILE A 398 -25.80 -53.36 -6.79
C ILE A 398 -25.35 -51.99 -6.26
N THR A 399 -26.27 -51.06 -6.11
CA THR A 399 -25.96 -49.72 -5.57
C THR A 399 -25.48 -49.76 -4.11
N GLU A 400 -26.12 -50.56 -3.25
CA GLU A 400 -25.75 -50.79 -1.86
C GLU A 400 -24.34 -51.38 -1.73
N ALA A 401 -24.06 -52.40 -2.58
CA ALA A 401 -22.76 -53.07 -2.59
C ALA A 401 -21.67 -52.28 -3.35
N SER A 402 -22.05 -51.25 -4.09
CA SER A 402 -21.13 -50.44 -4.89
C SER A 402 -20.35 -49.49 -4.01
N THR A 403 -19.05 -49.42 -4.22
CA THR A 403 -18.18 -48.40 -3.66
C THR A 403 -18.13 -47.12 -4.51
N VAL A 404 -18.98 -47.04 -5.54
CA VAL A 404 -19.01 -45.92 -6.48
C VAL A 404 -20.11 -44.94 -6.08
N GLY A 405 -19.72 -43.74 -5.65
CA GLY A 405 -20.63 -42.61 -5.42
C GLY A 405 -20.94 -41.85 -6.71
N ASP A 406 -21.74 -40.78 -6.60
CA ASP A 406 -21.98 -39.83 -7.70
C ASP A 406 -20.87 -38.79 -7.82
N VAL A 407 -19.78 -38.97 -7.08
CA VAL A 407 -18.65 -38.04 -7.00
C VAL A 407 -17.39 -38.76 -7.43
N ARG A 408 -16.62 -38.10 -8.29
CA ARG A 408 -15.33 -38.61 -8.77
C ARG A 408 -14.24 -37.55 -8.53
N ILE A 409 -13.13 -37.96 -7.95
CA ILE A 409 -11.93 -37.12 -7.91
C ILE A 409 -11.27 -37.17 -9.29
N VAL A 410 -11.25 -36.04 -9.99
CA VAL A 410 -10.64 -35.90 -11.33
C VAL A 410 -9.14 -35.67 -11.16
N ASP A 411 -8.79 -34.65 -10.37
CA ASP A 411 -7.41 -34.33 -10.02
C ASP A 411 -7.23 -34.45 -8.51
N PRO A 412 -6.25 -35.22 -8.03
CA PRO A 412 -5.90 -35.29 -6.61
C PRO A 412 -5.32 -33.97 -6.13
N ALA A 413 -5.27 -33.79 -4.82
CA ALA A 413 -4.72 -32.58 -4.23
C ALA A 413 -3.22 -32.39 -4.58
N ILE A 414 -2.91 -31.28 -5.24
CA ILE A 414 -1.54 -30.91 -5.64
C ILE A 414 -1.23 -29.53 -5.10
N ALA A 415 -0.11 -29.40 -4.38
CA ALA A 415 0.37 -28.10 -3.93
C ALA A 415 1.11 -27.37 -5.07
N GLN A 416 0.67 -26.16 -5.35
CA GLN A 416 1.29 -25.33 -6.38
C GLN A 416 2.72 -24.91 -5.98
N PRO A 417 3.69 -24.91 -6.92
CA PRO A 417 5.08 -24.56 -6.61
C PRO A 417 5.27 -23.06 -6.31
N GLY A 418 4.38 -22.21 -6.77
CA GLY A 418 4.44 -20.76 -6.62
C GLY A 418 3.92 -20.27 -5.27
N VAL A 419 4.50 -19.17 -4.76
CA VAL A 419 4.00 -18.45 -3.60
C VAL A 419 2.75 -17.65 -4.01
N LEU A 420 1.62 -17.88 -3.36
CA LEU A 420 0.37 -17.15 -3.61
C LEU A 420 0.43 -15.73 -3.03
N LYS A 421 0.96 -15.59 -1.81
CA LYS A 421 1.14 -14.32 -1.08
C LYS A 421 2.47 -14.37 -0.30
N PRO A 422 3.16 -13.25 -0.11
CA PRO A 422 2.91 -11.93 -0.70
C PRO A 422 3.27 -11.88 -2.20
N LYS A 423 2.52 -11.10 -2.99
CA LYS A 423 2.87 -10.83 -4.40
C LYS A 423 4.04 -9.83 -4.44
N THR A 424 5.26 -10.32 -4.32
CA THR A 424 6.49 -9.53 -4.16
C THR A 424 6.64 -8.41 -5.19
N ALA A 425 6.42 -8.71 -6.47
CA ALA A 425 6.53 -7.72 -7.54
C ALA A 425 5.54 -6.56 -7.40
N LEU A 426 4.27 -6.84 -7.01
CA LEU A 426 3.26 -5.81 -6.81
C LEU A 426 3.53 -4.94 -5.58
N ILE A 427 4.04 -5.53 -4.49
CA ILE A 427 4.37 -4.78 -3.27
C ILE A 427 5.56 -3.86 -3.53
N ILE A 428 6.61 -4.34 -4.19
CA ILE A 428 7.78 -3.53 -4.53
C ILE A 428 7.40 -2.40 -5.50
N LEU A 429 6.64 -2.70 -6.56
CA LEU A 429 6.18 -1.69 -7.51
C LEU A 429 5.29 -0.63 -6.82
N GLY A 430 4.35 -1.07 -5.99
CA GLY A 430 3.49 -0.16 -5.22
C GLY A 430 4.27 0.73 -4.27
N SER A 431 5.30 0.19 -3.60
CA SER A 431 6.16 0.96 -2.70
C SER A 431 7.02 1.99 -3.42
N ILE A 432 7.51 1.68 -4.64
CA ILE A 432 8.23 2.62 -5.49
C ILE A 432 7.33 3.78 -5.90
N ILE A 433 6.11 3.50 -6.36
CA ILE A 433 5.14 4.54 -6.73
C ILE A 433 4.78 5.41 -5.53
N LEU A 434 4.49 4.81 -4.37
CA LEU A 434 4.16 5.53 -3.15
C LEU A 434 5.34 6.39 -2.66
N GLY A 435 6.56 5.85 -2.67
CA GLY A 435 7.78 6.54 -2.30
C GLY A 435 8.07 7.73 -3.22
N LEU A 436 7.88 7.56 -4.53
CA LEU A 436 8.02 8.64 -5.52
C LEU A 436 6.97 9.75 -5.26
N MET A 437 5.71 9.38 -5.07
CA MET A 437 4.65 10.35 -4.83
C MET A 437 4.89 11.16 -3.54
N LEU A 438 5.20 10.48 -2.43
CA LEU A 438 5.47 11.14 -1.15
C LEU A 438 6.73 12.02 -1.20
N SER A 439 7.77 11.59 -1.90
CA SER A 439 9.00 12.38 -2.06
C SER A 439 8.77 13.66 -2.86
N VAL A 440 8.02 13.59 -3.95
CA VAL A 440 7.65 14.76 -4.77
C VAL A 440 6.79 15.72 -3.96
N VAL A 441 5.77 15.23 -3.26
CA VAL A 441 4.92 16.06 -2.38
C VAL A 441 5.76 16.72 -1.28
N GLY A 442 6.66 15.98 -0.65
CA GLY A 442 7.56 16.52 0.39
C GLY A 442 8.47 17.63 -0.12
N VAL A 443 9.04 17.46 -1.33
CA VAL A 443 9.89 18.48 -1.98
C VAL A 443 9.08 19.74 -2.31
N LEU A 444 7.87 19.58 -2.86
CA LEU A 444 7.00 20.70 -3.19
C LEU A 444 6.52 21.45 -1.95
N LEU A 445 6.12 20.75 -0.89
CA LEU A 445 5.76 21.37 0.39
C LEU A 445 6.94 22.15 0.98
N ARG A 446 8.15 21.59 0.97
CA ARG A 446 9.35 22.27 1.44
C ARG A 446 9.63 23.55 0.63
N SER A 447 9.41 23.52 -0.68
CA SER A 447 9.57 24.69 -1.57
C SER A 447 8.57 25.79 -1.26
N LEU A 448 7.32 25.43 -0.88
CA LEU A 448 6.29 26.41 -0.49
C LEU A 448 6.64 27.18 0.79
N PHE A 449 7.32 26.54 1.73
CA PHE A 449 7.69 27.18 3.01
C PHE A 449 8.96 28.04 2.95
N ASN A 450 9.85 27.88 1.96
CA ASN A 450 11.14 28.57 1.87
C ASN A 450 11.29 29.35 0.54
N ARG A 451 10.40 30.31 0.28
CA ARG A 451 10.52 31.19 -0.90
C ARG A 451 11.39 32.43 -0.57
N GLY A 452 12.70 32.31 -0.77
CA GLY A 452 13.55 33.49 -0.90
C GLY A 452 13.29 34.22 -2.22
N ILE A 453 13.76 35.50 -2.33
CA ILE A 453 13.66 36.29 -3.56
C ILE A 453 14.51 35.66 -4.65
N GLU A 454 13.84 35.21 -5.73
CA GLU A 454 14.48 34.52 -6.84
C GLU A 454 14.55 35.34 -8.14
N SER A 455 13.98 36.54 -8.15
CA SER A 455 14.11 37.48 -9.27
C SER A 455 14.14 38.94 -8.79
N PRO A 456 14.86 39.84 -9.49
CA PRO A 456 14.77 41.29 -9.23
C PRO A 456 13.36 41.83 -9.47
N GLN A 457 12.63 41.30 -10.46
CA GLN A 457 11.26 41.70 -10.79
C GLN A 457 10.34 41.58 -9.57
N ALA A 458 10.51 40.53 -8.77
CA ALA A 458 9.72 40.34 -7.56
C ALA A 458 9.83 41.47 -6.55
N LEU A 459 10.97 42.20 -6.53
CA LEU A 459 11.16 43.41 -5.73
C LEU A 459 10.52 44.61 -6.42
N GLU A 460 10.72 44.76 -7.72
CA GLU A 460 10.21 45.88 -8.53
C GLU A 460 8.68 45.93 -8.59
N GLU A 461 8.02 44.81 -8.67
CA GLU A 461 6.54 44.65 -8.60
C GLU A 461 5.98 45.21 -7.26
N HIS A 462 6.76 45.15 -6.19
CA HIS A 462 6.41 45.71 -4.90
C HIS A 462 6.92 47.13 -4.70
N GLY A 463 7.35 47.83 -5.77
CA GLY A 463 7.80 49.19 -5.76
C GLY A 463 9.19 49.40 -5.16
N ILE A 464 9.98 48.34 -5.01
CA ILE A 464 11.34 48.35 -4.45
C ILE A 464 12.35 48.40 -5.60
N SER A 465 13.03 49.52 -5.80
CA SER A 465 13.99 49.65 -6.89
C SER A 465 15.23 48.77 -6.68
N VAL A 466 15.60 48.00 -7.69
CA VAL A 466 16.81 47.18 -7.70
C VAL A 466 17.95 47.96 -8.40
N TYR A 467 18.98 48.32 -7.64
CA TYR A 467 20.14 49.12 -8.15
C TYR A 467 21.17 48.26 -8.85
N ALA A 468 21.35 47.06 -8.43
CA ALA A 468 22.24 46.09 -9.08
C ALA A 468 21.87 44.65 -8.72
N SER A 469 22.11 43.75 -9.67
CA SER A 469 22.03 42.32 -9.52
C SER A 469 23.44 41.73 -9.65
N ILE A 470 24.04 41.28 -8.54
CA ILE A 470 25.41 40.80 -8.48
C ILE A 470 25.43 39.27 -8.53
N PRO A 471 25.97 38.64 -9.58
CA PRO A 471 26.05 37.19 -9.68
C PRO A 471 27.04 36.61 -8.65
N LEU A 472 26.83 35.34 -8.30
CA LEU A 472 27.75 34.60 -7.43
C LEU A 472 29.07 34.30 -8.18
N SER A 473 30.19 34.82 -7.65
CA SER A 473 31.50 34.50 -8.19
C SER A 473 31.97 33.11 -7.76
N GLU A 474 32.16 32.20 -8.72
CA GLU A 474 32.72 30.87 -8.47
C GLU A 474 34.21 30.95 -8.02
N TRP A 475 34.95 31.96 -8.49
CA TRP A 475 36.32 32.23 -8.07
C TRP A 475 36.41 32.54 -6.58
N GLN A 476 35.51 33.41 -6.08
CA GLN A 476 35.43 33.75 -4.65
C GLN A 476 35.00 32.55 -3.82
N LYS A 477 33.98 31.84 -4.25
CA LYS A 477 33.42 30.67 -3.56
C LYS A 477 34.46 29.54 -3.43
N ALA A 478 35.26 29.28 -4.46
CA ALA A 478 36.33 28.28 -4.42
C ALA A 478 37.37 28.62 -3.34
N ARG A 479 37.71 29.93 -3.18
CA ARG A 479 38.65 30.38 -2.18
C ARG A 479 38.11 30.32 -0.75
N ASP A 480 36.86 30.69 -0.55
CA ASP A 480 36.18 30.60 0.75
C ASP A 480 36.10 29.16 1.24
N ASN A 481 35.82 28.20 0.34
CA ASN A 481 35.79 26.77 0.65
C ASN A 481 37.18 26.22 1.05
N VAL A 482 38.27 26.65 0.40
CA VAL A 482 39.64 26.21 0.74
C VAL A 482 40.05 26.69 2.14
N GLN A 483 39.57 27.84 2.57
CA GLN A 483 39.82 28.34 3.92
C GLN A 483 39.10 27.56 5.00
N THR A 484 37.89 27.06 4.72
CA THR A 484 37.08 26.30 5.66
C THR A 484 37.60 24.87 5.90
N ILE A 485 38.19 24.21 4.87
CA ILE A 485 38.66 22.83 4.96
C ILE A 485 39.95 22.66 5.79
N LYS A 486 40.78 23.71 5.91
CA LYS A 486 42.08 23.58 6.57
C LYS A 486 42.11 23.93 8.05
N GLY A 487 40.99 24.33 8.67
CA GLY A 487 40.90 24.56 10.14
C GLY A 487 41.91 25.53 10.76
N VAL A 488 42.84 26.08 9.98
CA VAL A 488 43.87 27.01 10.37
C VAL A 488 43.52 28.38 9.75
N LYS A 489 43.02 29.27 10.56
CA LYS A 489 42.85 30.71 10.21
C LYS A 489 44.21 31.33 9.89
N ARG A 490 44.84 30.95 8.80
CA ARG A 490 45.94 31.73 8.19
C ARG A 490 45.30 32.62 7.14
N TYR A 491 44.99 33.83 7.52
CA TYR A 491 44.68 34.94 6.60
C TYR A 491 45.94 35.26 5.79
N LYS A 492 46.21 34.48 4.73
CA LYS A 492 47.06 34.97 3.64
C LYS A 492 46.20 35.98 2.91
N GLN A 493 46.70 37.21 2.75
CA GLN A 493 46.06 38.36 2.10
C GLN A 493 44.92 37.94 1.16
N SER A 494 43.68 38.08 1.62
CA SER A 494 42.53 37.82 0.77
C SER A 494 42.46 38.98 -0.22
N GLN A 495 42.89 38.71 -1.45
CA GLN A 495 42.74 39.70 -2.50
C GLN A 495 41.25 39.90 -2.75
N LEU A 496 40.78 41.13 -2.70
CA LEU A 496 39.44 41.51 -3.12
C LEU A 496 39.19 40.98 -4.56
N LEU A 497 37.99 40.59 -4.86
CA LEU A 497 37.62 40.10 -6.20
C LEU A 497 37.96 41.16 -7.27
N ALA A 498 37.71 42.43 -6.99
CA ALA A 498 38.08 43.58 -7.88
C ALA A 498 39.56 43.66 -8.25
N VAL A 499 40.44 43.07 -7.43
CA VAL A 499 41.90 43.03 -7.69
C VAL A 499 42.35 41.67 -8.16
N GLY A 500 41.81 40.60 -7.59
CA GLY A 500 42.22 39.24 -7.85
C GLY A 500 41.64 38.62 -9.15
N ASN A 501 40.46 39.06 -9.56
CA ASN A 501 39.84 38.69 -10.83
C ASN A 501 38.96 39.87 -11.34
N PRO A 502 39.58 40.90 -11.93
CA PRO A 502 38.87 42.10 -12.37
C PRO A 502 37.84 41.88 -13.51
N THR A 503 37.92 40.75 -14.22
CA THR A 503 37.04 40.37 -15.32
C THR A 503 35.85 39.54 -14.91
N ASP A 504 35.72 39.26 -13.60
CA ASP A 504 34.59 38.49 -13.08
C ASP A 504 33.26 39.24 -13.28
N LEU A 505 32.22 38.52 -13.67
CA LEU A 505 30.88 39.07 -13.93
C LEU A 505 30.32 39.82 -12.69
N ALA A 506 30.67 39.40 -11.49
CA ALA A 506 30.27 40.09 -10.26
C ALA A 506 30.93 41.50 -10.19
N ILE A 507 32.14 41.63 -10.69
CA ILE A 507 32.83 42.95 -10.73
C ILE A 507 32.25 43.84 -11.83
N GLU A 508 31.84 43.30 -12.97
CA GLU A 508 31.09 44.08 -13.97
C GLU A 508 29.74 44.58 -13.42
N ALA A 509 29.04 43.77 -12.64
CA ALA A 509 27.82 44.21 -11.95
C ALA A 509 28.12 45.34 -10.92
N VAL A 510 29.24 45.27 -10.21
CA VAL A 510 29.68 46.35 -9.30
C VAL A 510 30.10 47.61 -10.07
N ARG A 511 30.69 47.51 -11.27
CA ARG A 511 30.95 48.65 -12.17
C ARG A 511 29.65 49.30 -12.64
N SER A 512 28.65 48.52 -12.99
CA SER A 512 27.31 49.02 -13.32
C SER A 512 26.68 49.73 -12.14
N LEU A 513 26.79 49.16 -10.93
CA LEU A 513 26.32 49.77 -9.68
C LEU A 513 26.99 51.14 -9.45
N ARG A 514 28.32 51.27 -9.67
CA ARG A 514 29.04 52.55 -9.60
C ARG A 514 28.39 53.59 -10.49
N THR A 515 28.02 53.25 -11.72
CA THR A 515 27.37 54.16 -12.69
C THR A 515 26.00 54.61 -12.19
N SER A 516 25.16 53.65 -11.72
CA SER A 516 23.83 53.96 -11.14
C SER A 516 23.94 54.85 -9.90
N LEU A 517 24.95 54.61 -9.07
CA LEU A 517 25.22 55.41 -7.86
C LEU A 517 25.62 56.85 -8.16
N HIS A 518 26.41 57.09 -9.23
CA HIS A 518 26.77 58.43 -9.63
C HIS A 518 25.52 59.31 -9.81
N PHE A 519 24.51 58.83 -10.46
CA PHE A 519 23.24 59.55 -10.66
C PHE A 519 22.43 59.67 -9.35
N ALA A 520 22.38 58.60 -8.54
CA ALA A 520 21.66 58.61 -7.27
C ALA A 520 22.23 59.59 -6.25
N MET A 521 23.56 59.81 -6.28
CA MET A 521 24.26 60.72 -5.34
C MET A 521 24.27 62.18 -5.78
N MET A 522 23.95 62.49 -7.05
CA MET A 522 23.90 63.90 -7.51
C MET A 522 22.88 64.75 -6.74
N GLN A 523 21.84 64.14 -6.17
CA GLN A 523 20.83 64.84 -5.36
C GLN A 523 21.02 64.62 -3.86
N ALA A 524 22.08 63.92 -3.46
CA ALA A 524 22.34 63.62 -2.07
C ALA A 524 22.86 64.81 -1.30
N ARG A 525 22.58 64.90 -0.01
CA ARG A 525 22.99 65.98 0.85
C ARG A 525 24.51 66.01 1.13
N ASN A 526 25.18 64.89 0.96
CA ASN A 526 26.64 64.72 1.08
C ASN A 526 27.11 63.51 0.26
N ASN A 527 28.44 63.31 0.16
CA ASN A 527 29.12 62.27 -0.55
C ASN A 527 29.26 60.93 0.26
N VAL A 528 28.39 60.69 1.25
CA VAL A 528 28.48 59.53 2.14
C VAL A 528 27.41 58.53 1.75
N LEU A 529 27.84 57.32 1.42
CA LEU A 529 26.98 56.17 1.05
C LEU A 529 27.04 55.10 2.14
N MET A 530 25.91 54.76 2.68
CA MET A 530 25.78 53.63 3.61
C MET A 530 25.28 52.38 2.88
N LEU A 531 25.97 51.28 3.10
CA LEU A 531 25.51 49.95 2.73
C LEU A 531 25.09 49.20 4.00
N THR A 532 23.87 48.77 4.01
CA THR A 532 23.29 47.95 5.08
C THR A 532 22.78 46.62 4.52
N GLY A 533 22.27 45.72 5.35
CA GLY A 533 21.73 44.45 4.92
C GLY A 533 20.46 44.07 5.62
N VAL A 534 19.70 43.16 5.00
CA VAL A 534 18.50 42.56 5.57
C VAL A 534 18.88 41.66 6.74
N SER A 535 19.80 40.73 6.53
CA SER A 535 20.23 39.72 7.50
C SER A 535 21.74 39.51 7.52
N PRO A 536 22.32 38.80 8.51
CA PRO A 536 23.76 38.48 8.53
C PRO A 536 24.18 37.58 7.37
N SER A 537 25.47 37.64 6.99
CA SER A 537 26.12 36.74 6.00
C SER A 537 25.55 36.83 4.58
N ILE A 538 24.97 37.95 4.18
CA ILE A 538 24.43 38.18 2.82
C ILE A 538 25.44 38.81 1.86
N GLY A 539 26.66 39.08 2.31
CA GLY A 539 27.73 39.64 1.50
C GLY A 539 27.82 41.16 1.49
N LYS A 540 27.28 41.90 2.46
CA LYS A 540 27.38 43.38 2.58
C LYS A 540 28.82 43.87 2.44
N THR A 541 29.70 43.40 3.33
CA THR A 541 31.12 43.78 3.37
C THR A 541 31.84 43.46 2.06
N PHE A 542 31.49 42.35 1.42
CA PHE A 542 32.00 42.00 0.09
C PHE A 542 31.60 43.05 -0.95
N VAL A 543 30.31 43.41 -1.00
CA VAL A 543 29.84 44.45 -1.94
C VAL A 543 30.46 45.78 -1.63
N CYS A 544 30.51 46.18 -0.37
CA CYS A 544 31.07 47.46 0.10
C CYS A 544 32.55 47.59 -0.27
N ALA A 545 33.39 46.61 0.05
CA ALA A 545 34.81 46.66 -0.20
C ALA A 545 35.18 46.61 -1.69
N ASN A 546 34.48 45.76 -2.48
CA ASN A 546 34.69 45.70 -3.94
C ASN A 546 34.20 46.98 -4.64
N LEU A 547 33.09 47.58 -4.18
CA LEU A 547 32.61 48.86 -4.70
C LEU A 547 33.61 49.95 -4.42
N ALA A 548 34.17 50.04 -3.19
CA ALA A 548 35.22 50.98 -2.84
C ALA A 548 36.46 50.84 -3.74
N ALA A 549 36.90 49.60 -3.96
CA ALA A 549 38.04 49.32 -4.83
C ALA A 549 37.76 49.71 -6.30
N VAL A 550 36.57 49.40 -6.84
CA VAL A 550 36.19 49.74 -8.24
C VAL A 550 36.09 51.28 -8.43
N ILE A 551 35.66 52.00 -7.41
CA ILE A 551 35.57 53.47 -7.48
C ILE A 551 36.96 54.10 -7.36
N SER A 552 37.83 53.63 -6.45
CA SER A 552 39.17 54.13 -6.29
C SER A 552 40.06 53.98 -7.53
N GLN A 553 39.81 52.91 -8.34
CA GLN A 553 40.47 52.70 -9.65
C GLN A 553 40.20 53.82 -10.68
N THR A 554 39.20 54.70 -10.43
CA THR A 554 38.94 55.91 -11.24
C THR A 554 39.60 57.17 -10.73
N ASN A 555 40.68 57.03 -9.98
CA ASN A 555 41.43 58.13 -9.33
C ASN A 555 40.58 58.98 -8.35
N LYS A 556 39.52 58.45 -7.78
CA LYS A 556 38.73 59.04 -6.72
C LYS A 556 39.26 58.60 -5.37
N ARG A 557 39.40 59.51 -4.44
CA ARG A 557 39.76 59.23 -3.05
C ARG A 557 38.55 58.66 -2.33
N VAL A 558 38.66 57.40 -1.93
CA VAL A 558 37.56 56.65 -1.30
C VAL A 558 37.96 56.26 0.10
N LEU A 559 37.08 56.54 1.07
CA LEU A 559 37.18 56.04 2.42
C LEU A 559 36.12 55.01 2.73
N LEU A 560 36.55 53.89 3.24
CA LEU A 560 35.62 52.86 3.79
C LEU A 560 35.70 52.98 5.33
N ILE A 561 34.52 53.08 5.97
CA ILE A 561 34.41 53.11 7.44
C ILE A 561 33.64 51.80 7.85
N ASP A 562 34.26 50.97 8.67
CA ASP A 562 33.64 49.77 9.22
C ASP A 562 32.83 50.13 10.49
N CYS A 563 31.54 50.37 10.31
CA CYS A 563 30.60 50.63 11.39
C CYS A 563 29.94 49.36 11.97
N ASP A 564 30.29 48.16 11.48
CA ASP A 564 29.93 46.93 12.16
C ASP A 564 30.92 46.65 13.32
N MET A 565 30.82 47.44 14.36
CA MET A 565 31.71 47.33 15.53
C MET A 565 31.55 46.00 16.28
N ARG A 566 30.53 45.19 15.94
CA ARG A 566 30.26 43.88 16.57
C ARG A 566 30.99 42.75 15.88
N LYS A 567 30.90 42.69 14.54
CA LYS A 567 31.41 41.58 13.70
C LYS A 567 32.19 42.04 12.47
N GLY A 568 32.50 43.34 12.35
CA GLY A 568 33.26 43.89 11.21
C GLY A 568 34.61 43.19 11.06
N TYR A 569 34.98 42.88 9.83
CA TYR A 569 36.24 42.21 9.47
C TYR A 569 36.90 42.82 8.23
N THR A 570 36.54 44.06 7.90
CA THR A 570 37.08 44.79 6.74
C THR A 570 38.59 44.93 6.79
N HIS A 571 39.18 45.12 7.99
CA HIS A 571 40.63 45.17 8.21
C HIS A 571 41.35 43.87 7.81
N GLU A 572 40.73 42.73 8.09
CA GLU A 572 41.26 41.42 7.68
C GLU A 572 41.19 41.26 6.14
N LEU A 573 40.06 41.68 5.55
CA LEU A 573 39.79 41.60 4.12
C LEU A 573 40.77 42.46 3.31
N LEU A 574 41.12 43.66 3.83
CA LEU A 574 42.02 44.62 3.19
C LEU A 574 43.48 44.50 3.66
N GLY A 575 43.80 43.56 4.55
CA GLY A 575 45.15 43.31 5.03
C GLY A 575 45.74 44.44 5.89
N THR A 576 44.89 45.20 6.58
CA THR A 576 45.25 46.28 7.50
C THR A 576 45.16 45.85 8.97
N ASN A 577 45.73 46.63 9.89
CA ASN A 577 45.56 46.34 11.32
C ASN A 577 44.27 46.98 11.88
N ASN A 578 43.77 46.43 13.00
CA ASN A 578 42.54 46.91 13.66
C ASN A 578 42.82 47.81 14.89
N VAL A 579 43.97 48.48 14.96
CA VAL A 579 44.36 49.36 16.08
C VAL A 579 44.03 50.82 15.70
N ASN A 580 43.56 51.62 16.64
CA ASN A 580 43.10 52.97 16.38
C ASN A 580 42.08 53.11 15.28
N GLY A 581 40.96 52.35 15.46
CA GLY A 581 39.84 52.34 14.55
C GLY A 581 38.68 53.21 15.03
N LEU A 582 37.50 52.98 14.51
CA LEU A 582 36.28 53.71 14.78
C LEU A 582 35.95 53.78 16.28
N SER A 583 36.07 52.70 17.01
CA SER A 583 35.77 52.69 18.45
C SER A 583 36.68 53.60 19.23
N GLU A 584 37.99 53.62 18.92
CA GLU A 584 38.97 54.50 19.59
C GLU A 584 38.73 55.98 19.25
N ILE A 585 38.35 56.31 18.02
CA ILE A 585 37.96 57.66 17.62
C ILE A 585 36.78 58.16 18.46
N LEU A 586 35.72 57.32 18.54
CA LEU A 586 34.45 57.69 19.17
C LEU A 586 34.57 57.87 20.70
N ILE A 587 35.46 57.12 21.36
CA ILE A 587 35.73 57.31 22.80
C ILE A 587 36.77 58.42 23.09
N GLY A 588 37.30 59.07 22.06
CA GLY A 588 38.25 60.20 22.21
C GLY A 588 39.69 59.78 22.43
N LYS A 589 40.07 58.54 22.22
CA LYS A 589 41.44 58.05 22.33
C LYS A 589 42.21 58.06 21.00
N GLY A 590 41.52 58.23 19.89
CA GLY A 590 42.09 58.29 18.54
C GLY A 590 41.88 59.68 17.91
N ASP A 591 42.84 60.10 17.11
CA ASP A 591 42.70 61.30 16.27
C ASP A 591 42.09 60.91 14.92
N ILE A 592 41.14 61.65 14.40
CA ILE A 592 40.37 61.31 13.17
C ILE A 592 41.29 61.20 11.98
N SER A 593 42.24 62.19 11.83
CA SER A 593 43.10 62.26 10.66
C SER A 593 44.12 61.13 10.57
N SER A 594 44.60 60.62 11.71
CA SER A 594 45.60 59.56 11.77
C SER A 594 45.01 58.18 11.79
N SER A 595 43.70 58.06 11.91
CA SER A 595 42.99 56.75 11.96
C SER A 595 42.59 56.17 10.58
N ALA A 596 42.58 56.98 9.54
CA ALA A 596 42.43 56.56 8.17
C ALA A 596 43.70 55.85 7.68
N LYS A 597 43.62 54.58 7.40
CA LYS A 597 44.74 53.71 7.01
C LYS A 597 44.76 53.44 5.51
N PRO A 598 45.90 53.73 4.85
CA PRO A 598 46.04 53.39 3.45
C PRO A 598 45.95 51.86 3.28
N THR A 599 45.24 51.45 2.25
CA THR A 599 45.18 50.04 1.85
C THR A 599 46.25 49.75 0.76
N SER A 600 46.35 48.49 0.35
CA SER A 600 47.20 48.12 -0.80
C SER A 600 46.67 48.63 -2.15
N ILE A 601 45.48 49.23 -2.20
CA ILE A 601 44.82 49.75 -3.39
C ILE A 601 45.00 51.30 -3.40
N PRO A 602 45.50 51.84 -4.50
CA PRO A 602 45.72 53.35 -4.58
C PRO A 602 44.39 54.11 -4.39
N HIS A 603 44.43 55.21 -3.68
CA HIS A 603 43.30 56.11 -3.38
C HIS A 603 42.19 55.48 -2.56
N PHE A 604 42.44 54.33 -1.85
CA PHE A 604 41.48 53.61 -1.04
C PHE A 604 42.01 53.51 0.40
N ASP A 605 41.39 54.26 1.32
CA ASP A 605 41.74 54.26 2.75
C ASP A 605 40.61 53.55 3.56
N LEU A 606 40.96 52.97 4.71
CA LEU A 606 40.10 52.31 5.63
C LEU A 606 40.15 52.85 7.02
N ILE A 607 39.01 53.16 7.64
CA ILE A 607 38.89 53.26 9.10
C ILE A 607 38.28 51.93 9.57
N PRO A 608 39.08 51.02 10.21
CA PRO A 608 38.59 49.75 10.72
C PRO A 608 37.70 49.98 11.95
N ARG A 609 36.94 48.99 12.36
CA ARG A 609 36.03 49.04 13.50
C ARG A 609 36.73 49.41 14.85
N GLY A 610 37.98 49.05 15.00
CA GLY A 610 38.71 49.11 16.26
C GLY A 610 38.40 47.98 17.23
N GLN A 611 38.63 48.16 18.51
CA GLN A 611 38.28 47.19 19.54
C GLN A 611 36.74 47.11 19.69
N VAL A 612 36.20 45.90 19.98
CA VAL A 612 34.76 45.75 20.19
C VAL A 612 34.33 46.44 21.48
N PRO A 613 33.54 47.53 21.39
CA PRO A 613 33.08 48.23 22.58
C PRO A 613 31.86 47.52 23.19
N PRO A 614 31.59 47.71 24.49
CA PRO A 614 30.41 47.16 25.14
C PRO A 614 29.08 47.80 24.67
N ASN A 615 29.12 49.04 24.20
CA ASN A 615 27.97 49.88 23.84
C ASN A 615 28.11 50.52 22.43
N PRO A 616 28.13 49.75 21.34
CA PRO A 616 28.35 50.30 19.99
C PRO A 616 27.31 51.35 19.57
N SER A 617 26.04 51.13 19.85
CA SER A 617 24.97 52.05 19.45
C SER A 617 25.07 53.42 20.10
N GLU A 618 25.46 53.48 21.38
CA GLU A 618 25.66 54.75 22.10
C GLU A 618 26.86 55.57 21.54
N LEU A 619 27.93 54.85 21.20
CA LEU A 619 29.09 55.48 20.58
C LEU A 619 28.75 56.06 19.19
N LEU A 620 27.95 55.40 18.40
CA LEU A 620 27.49 55.93 17.12
C LEU A 620 26.51 57.09 17.25
N MET A 621 25.85 57.28 18.41
CA MET A 621 25.00 58.41 18.70
C MET A 621 25.83 59.64 19.19
N SER A 622 27.12 59.52 19.46
CA SER A 622 27.96 60.61 19.96
C SER A 622 28.17 61.73 18.91
N GLU A 623 28.37 62.97 19.36
CA GLU A 623 28.71 64.13 18.49
C GLU A 623 29.98 63.88 17.66
N ARG A 624 30.93 63.13 18.21
CA ARG A 624 32.16 62.72 17.51
C ARG A 624 31.95 61.94 16.26
N PHE A 625 30.85 61.08 16.17
CA PHE A 625 30.54 60.42 14.94
C PHE A 625 30.12 61.40 13.84
N GLY A 626 29.37 62.45 14.18
CA GLY A 626 29.01 63.49 13.25
C GLY A 626 30.24 64.27 12.78
N GLU A 627 31.20 64.60 13.69
CA GLU A 627 32.48 65.23 13.37
C GLU A 627 33.33 64.36 12.42
N LEU A 628 33.40 63.08 12.68
CA LEU A 628 34.09 62.13 11.80
C LEU A 628 33.49 62.12 10.40
N ILE A 629 32.16 62.08 10.27
CA ILE A 629 31.46 62.01 8.96
C ILE A 629 31.70 63.40 8.23
N ALA A 630 31.63 64.51 8.91
CA ALA A 630 31.91 65.83 8.32
C ALA A 630 33.36 65.91 7.81
N TRP A 631 34.36 65.51 8.62
CA TRP A 631 35.75 65.44 8.22
C TRP A 631 35.95 64.49 7.01
N ALA A 632 35.38 63.25 7.04
CA ALA A 632 35.51 62.31 5.96
C ALA A 632 34.90 62.85 4.66
N SER A 633 33.73 63.47 4.73
CA SER A 633 33.05 64.09 3.58
C SER A 633 33.84 65.24 2.94
N SER A 634 34.65 65.96 3.71
CA SER A 634 35.48 67.05 3.18
C SER A 634 36.84 66.61 2.61
N HIS A 635 37.34 65.41 3.02
CA HIS A 635 38.69 64.93 2.62
C HIS A 635 38.64 63.86 1.52
N TYR A 636 37.52 63.21 1.32
CA TYR A 636 37.34 62.12 0.33
C TYR A 636 36.28 62.48 -0.71
N ASP A 637 36.45 61.98 -1.92
CA ASP A 637 35.47 62.15 -2.98
C ASP A 637 34.21 61.25 -2.76
N LEU A 638 34.40 60.14 -2.05
CA LEU A 638 33.32 59.21 -1.62
C LEU A 638 33.67 58.58 -0.28
N VAL A 639 32.71 58.57 0.62
CA VAL A 639 32.79 57.81 1.89
C VAL A 639 31.79 56.68 1.85
N LEU A 640 32.29 55.48 2.02
CA LEU A 640 31.46 54.25 2.11
C LEU A 640 31.39 53.79 3.57
N ILE A 641 30.22 53.46 4.03
CA ILE A 641 30.00 52.94 5.39
C ILE A 641 29.40 51.56 5.34
N ASP A 642 30.11 50.55 5.88
CA ASP A 642 29.59 49.19 6.09
C ASP A 642 28.94 49.10 7.47
N THR A 643 27.66 48.71 7.54
CA THR A 643 26.89 48.69 8.79
C THR A 643 26.35 47.29 9.07
N PRO A 644 26.07 46.92 10.33
CA PRO A 644 25.39 45.66 10.62
C PRO A 644 23.95 45.66 10.06
N PRO A 645 23.33 44.43 9.91
CA PRO A 645 21.97 44.32 9.39
C PRO A 645 20.93 44.99 10.28
N ILE A 646 19.98 45.72 9.67
CA ILE A 646 18.92 46.47 10.37
C ILE A 646 17.95 45.54 11.16
N LEU A 647 17.73 44.32 10.71
CA LEU A 647 16.87 43.38 11.44
C LEU A 647 17.53 42.84 12.71
N ALA A 648 18.88 42.89 12.79
CA ALA A 648 19.64 42.41 13.93
C ALA A 648 19.84 43.48 15.00
N VAL A 649 20.17 44.69 14.59
CA VAL A 649 20.51 45.79 15.50
C VAL A 649 20.12 47.17 14.90
N THR A 650 20.01 48.20 15.77
CA THR A 650 19.60 49.55 15.37
C THR A 650 20.74 50.43 14.85
N ASP A 651 21.98 49.96 14.90
CA ASP A 651 23.20 50.73 14.57
C ASP A 651 23.11 51.36 13.17
N ALA A 652 22.60 50.60 12.17
CA ALA A 652 22.41 51.11 10.82
C ALA A 652 21.41 52.27 10.73
N ALA A 653 20.38 52.31 11.58
CA ALA A 653 19.42 53.41 11.63
C ALA A 653 20.06 54.68 12.27
N ILE A 654 20.96 54.51 13.21
CA ILE A 654 21.70 55.62 13.80
C ILE A 654 22.63 56.24 12.76
N VAL A 655 23.44 55.44 12.10
CA VAL A 655 24.39 55.87 11.05
C VAL A 655 23.65 56.52 9.88
N GLY A 656 22.49 55.97 9.50
CA GLY A 656 21.68 56.44 8.36
C GLY A 656 21.26 57.93 8.43
N ARG A 657 21.21 58.52 9.64
CA ARG A 657 20.90 59.95 9.83
C ARG A 657 22.00 60.89 9.33
N HIS A 658 23.25 60.43 9.26
CA HIS A 658 24.43 61.21 8.88
C HIS A 658 24.82 61.04 7.40
N VAL A 659 24.25 60.08 6.70
CA VAL A 659 24.61 59.75 5.31
C VAL A 659 23.72 60.45 4.28
N GLY A 660 24.23 60.64 3.09
CA GLY A 660 23.51 61.21 1.96
C GLY A 660 22.65 60.17 1.19
N THR A 661 23.12 58.92 1.13
CA THR A 661 22.46 57.85 0.41
C THR A 661 22.56 56.54 1.17
N THR A 662 21.49 55.78 1.19
CA THR A 662 21.43 54.46 1.80
C THR A 662 20.97 53.42 0.77
N LEU A 663 21.74 52.34 0.64
CA LEU A 663 21.35 51.15 -0.13
C LEU A 663 21.32 49.93 0.78
N MET A 664 20.45 48.99 0.45
CA MET A 664 20.27 47.75 1.19
C MET A 664 20.73 46.55 0.35
N VAL A 665 21.49 45.64 0.93
CA VAL A 665 21.88 44.39 0.32
C VAL A 665 20.91 43.30 0.76
N ALA A 666 20.37 42.53 -0.19
CA ALA A 666 19.63 41.31 0.02
C ALA A 666 20.33 40.18 -0.73
N ARG A 667 20.18 38.96 -0.27
CA ARG A 667 20.78 37.77 -0.90
C ARG A 667 19.73 36.94 -1.61
N TYR A 668 20.01 36.61 -2.88
CA TYR A 668 19.19 35.76 -3.75
C TYR A 668 18.87 34.43 -3.08
N ALA A 669 17.63 33.97 -3.19
CA ALA A 669 17.10 32.71 -2.65
C ALA A 669 17.29 32.48 -1.13
N VAL A 670 17.73 33.51 -0.40
CA VAL A 670 17.92 33.48 1.06
C VAL A 670 16.96 34.44 1.76
N ASN A 671 16.97 35.72 1.36
CA ASN A 671 16.08 36.70 1.96
C ASN A 671 14.68 36.62 1.34
N THR A 672 13.66 36.69 2.17
CA THR A 672 12.26 36.77 1.74
C THR A 672 11.88 38.24 1.45
N LEU A 673 10.88 38.41 0.58
CA LEU A 673 10.33 39.74 0.30
C LEU A 673 9.87 40.44 1.60
N LYS A 674 9.23 39.70 2.49
CA LYS A 674 8.75 40.23 3.79
C LYS A 674 9.88 40.76 4.68
N GLU A 675 11.06 40.11 4.67
CA GLU A 675 12.23 40.59 5.41
C GLU A 675 12.73 41.90 4.82
N VAL A 676 12.76 42.07 3.50
CA VAL A 676 13.14 43.29 2.82
C VAL A 676 12.18 44.42 3.16
N GLU A 677 10.87 44.20 3.00
CA GLU A 677 9.82 45.19 3.37
C GLU A 677 9.91 45.62 4.83
N THR A 678 10.08 44.65 5.74
CA THR A 678 10.24 44.93 7.16
C THR A 678 11.49 45.79 7.43
N SER A 679 12.58 45.50 6.71
CA SER A 679 13.82 46.29 6.83
C SER A 679 13.65 47.74 6.32
N LEU A 680 12.98 47.91 5.18
CA LEU A 680 12.65 49.23 4.62
C LEU A 680 11.75 50.01 5.57
N SER A 681 10.71 49.42 6.11
CA SER A 681 9.82 50.04 7.09
C SER A 681 10.57 50.52 8.36
N ARG A 682 11.55 49.74 8.85
CA ARG A 682 12.37 50.14 10.00
C ARG A 682 13.23 51.36 9.70
N PHE A 683 13.78 51.51 8.50
CA PHE A 683 14.50 52.69 8.10
C PHE A 683 13.56 53.87 7.95
N GLU A 684 12.41 53.71 7.34
CA GLU A 684 11.40 54.76 7.16
C GLU A 684 10.88 55.30 8.50
N GLN A 685 10.63 54.44 9.49
CA GLN A 685 10.27 54.81 10.86
C GLN A 685 11.32 55.68 11.54
N ASN A 686 12.60 55.57 11.13
CA ASN A 686 13.69 56.41 11.63
C ASN A 686 13.97 57.64 10.74
N GLY A 687 13.11 57.91 9.74
CA GLY A 687 13.24 59.05 8.83
C GLY A 687 14.32 58.86 7.76
N ILE A 688 14.76 57.62 7.50
CA ILE A 688 15.81 57.31 6.54
C ILE A 688 15.18 56.68 5.30
N GLN A 689 15.39 57.28 4.16
CA GLN A 689 14.95 56.73 2.89
C GLN A 689 16.04 55.83 2.29
N VAL A 690 15.74 54.55 2.19
CA VAL A 690 16.57 53.61 1.42
C VAL A 690 16.26 53.82 -0.06
N LYS A 691 17.26 54.11 -0.87
CA LYS A 691 17.07 54.39 -2.30
C LYS A 691 16.78 53.17 -3.11
N GLY A 692 17.25 52.01 -2.67
CA GLY A 692 16.95 50.72 -3.33
C GLY A 692 17.77 49.56 -2.77
N VAL A 693 17.61 48.43 -3.41
CA VAL A 693 18.19 47.15 -3.00
C VAL A 693 19.23 46.67 -4.00
N ILE A 694 20.28 46.06 -3.50
CA ILE A 694 21.29 45.32 -4.26
C ILE A 694 21.00 43.83 -4.02
N LEU A 695 20.66 43.09 -5.06
CA LEU A 695 20.45 41.65 -4.96
C LEU A 695 21.76 40.92 -5.22
N ASN A 696 22.33 40.32 -4.18
CA ASN A 696 23.65 39.71 -4.20
C ASN A 696 23.61 38.19 -4.30
N SER A 697 24.68 37.59 -4.84
CA SER A 697 24.87 36.13 -4.98
C SER A 697 23.81 35.44 -5.84
N ILE A 698 23.43 36.04 -6.94
CA ILE A 698 22.53 35.44 -7.90
C ILE A 698 23.26 34.27 -8.58
N PHE A 699 22.67 33.07 -8.55
CA PHE A 699 23.18 31.94 -9.29
C PHE A 699 22.16 31.51 -10.37
N ARG A 700 22.69 31.15 -11.55
CA ARG A 700 21.85 30.67 -12.66
C ARG A 700 21.23 29.34 -12.29
N ARG A 701 19.89 29.27 -12.18
CA ARG A 701 19.14 28.02 -12.21
C ARG A 701 18.87 27.62 -13.65
N ALA A 702 18.91 26.31 -13.93
CA ALA A 702 18.71 25.75 -15.28
C ALA A 702 17.33 26.06 -15.89
N SER A 703 16.36 26.52 -15.09
CA SER A 703 14.99 26.81 -15.48
C SER A 703 14.70 28.24 -15.95
N GLY A 704 15.68 29.16 -15.83
CA GLY A 704 15.46 30.58 -16.09
C GLY A 704 15.83 31.03 -17.52
N TYR A 705 15.60 30.23 -18.55
CA TYR A 705 16.05 30.55 -19.93
C TYR A 705 15.19 31.60 -20.64
N GLN A 706 14.11 32.11 -20.07
CA GLN A 706 13.20 33.04 -20.77
C GLN A 706 13.16 34.50 -20.26
N ASP A 707 13.77 34.84 -19.10
CA ASP A 707 13.47 36.15 -18.50
C ASP A 707 14.65 37.16 -18.36
N TYR A 708 15.84 36.87 -18.87
CA TYR A 708 16.95 37.79 -18.85
C TYR A 708 17.63 37.97 -20.21
N GLY A 709 17.19 38.93 -20.95
CA GLY A 709 17.91 39.52 -22.08
C GLY A 709 19.16 40.28 -21.66
N TYR A 710 20.07 39.65 -20.93
CA TYR A 710 21.42 40.20 -20.79
C TYR A 710 22.29 39.62 -21.89
N TYR A 711 22.72 40.47 -22.81
CA TYR A 711 23.65 40.19 -23.89
C TYR A 711 24.90 39.53 -23.32
N GLU A 712 25.14 38.31 -23.75
CA GLU A 712 26.38 37.57 -23.56
C GLU A 712 27.41 38.15 -24.51
N TYR A 713 28.14 39.20 -24.08
CA TYR A 713 29.39 39.57 -24.72
C TYR A 713 30.48 38.64 -24.20
N GLU A 714 30.67 37.55 -24.86
CA GLU A 714 31.85 36.72 -24.73
C GLU A 714 33.04 37.45 -25.36
N TYR A 715 33.84 38.15 -24.56
CA TYR A 715 35.15 38.57 -24.99
C TYR A 715 36.05 37.35 -25.03
N THR A 716 36.09 36.65 -26.15
CA THR A 716 37.19 35.73 -26.50
C THR A 716 38.44 36.65 -26.71
N SER A 717 39.31 36.74 -25.72
CA SER A 717 40.62 37.24 -25.90
C SER A 717 41.43 36.21 -26.70
N ASP A 718 41.59 36.44 -27.99
CA ASP A 718 42.65 35.82 -28.78
C ASP A 718 44.03 36.25 -28.16
N ALA A 719 44.51 35.41 -27.26
CA ALA A 719 45.91 35.47 -26.82
C ALA A 719 46.68 34.48 -27.70
N LYS A 720 47.47 35.07 -28.64
CA LYS A 720 48.62 34.39 -29.25
C LYS A 720 49.64 34.02 -28.20
#